data_172a70f69d0aa1037eadcfd6f4932df6
#
_entry.id   172a70f69d0aa1037eadcfd6f4932df6
#
_cell.length_a   1.000
_cell.length_b   1.000
_cell.length_c   1.000
_cell.angle_alpha   90.00
_cell.angle_beta   90.00
_cell.angle_gamma   90.00
#
_symmetry.space_group_name_H-M   'P 1'
#
loop_
_entity.id
_entity.type
_entity.pdbx_description
1 polymer ?
#
loop_
_entity_poly.entity_id
_entity_poly.type
_entity_poly.pdbx_seq_one_letter_code
_entity_poly.pdbx_strand_id
1 'polypeptide(L)'
;MGDYVVFKSGYLEAHINKKTFSVNFYYYNNEICSQTVDMPVFYKTDSCSGSCYTISSNVKTGASFSLGAKEIIYGLGGNGASIVRNGQVVICNSDCCKSGTENIPFILSDSKYGIFVNSVRPVTVDAGSVNGSLSFEADGEEIEYSIIAGDTLVEVLETFNKINGRVPSFPNTAGGIALALTDDPALSAQAIIDSLKAARGSGVAVNEVWLGNSWHPSYAPYGFTWDNVRFPDPAGFARAVSDMGISLGISFNPFISEGTPEYSELLDSGCLVSCPDGNAVICETCNGGVALIDLNLPDARSWFINACSRIAKDGFTLFESDYTSAFSEEFEKASGKNGYLSSFGSILNSALSDLSARERGRLGSFIIADSVSSGDQQSPFSNIYCRLNPSFSDLSATVKRTISYGLTGLGGVNIDIPEKDLTDSKLFDRWIGFAAYAPHARFTGSLKLLEDIKLLDSVKAYSAIKTALAPYIYSSLCEYVNFGTPVIRAMALEFSGDPAAAAFDSEYMFGPSLLAAPVTSSNDSIRIYIPAGIWTDFMTHEKVQGPRYITRKVSPNSVPVYVRPNSIIPTRTPDTNSGIGSLDNLTFTCFGLGNGTTAACEVFADGGQGSGLFTAEVAGNKITIRTKNLGGTKHLVLSGIYNVVGLSESVPEKLSYGTSIEFSGSELLISLG
;
A
#
# COMPACT_ATOMS: atom_id res chain seq x y z
N MET A 1 38.34 23.30 24.85
CA MET A 1 37.92 22.22 23.90
C MET A 1 36.76 21.53 24.53
N GLY A 2 35.60 21.59 23.89
CA GLY A 2 34.38 21.05 24.48
C GLY A 2 34.40 19.51 24.68
N ASP A 3 33.56 19.01 25.55
CA ASP A 3 33.42 17.59 25.85
C ASP A 3 32.76 16.76 24.72
N TYR A 4 32.40 17.41 23.60
CA TYR A 4 31.73 16.82 22.45
C TYR A 4 32.53 16.99 21.15
N VAL A 5 32.32 16.01 20.24
CA VAL A 5 32.59 16.13 18.81
C VAL A 5 31.25 16.33 18.11
N VAL A 6 31.15 17.33 17.23
CA VAL A 6 29.89 17.67 16.56
C VAL A 6 30.02 17.42 15.06
N PHE A 7 29.11 16.63 14.52
CA PHE A 7 28.91 16.43 13.09
C PHE A 7 27.62 17.14 12.66
N LYS A 8 27.64 17.76 11.48
CA LYS A 8 26.50 18.51 10.95
C LYS A 8 26.16 18.05 9.55
N SER A 9 24.87 17.88 9.29
CA SER A 9 24.30 17.62 7.98
C SER A 9 23.06 18.50 7.81
N GLY A 10 23.20 19.62 7.10
CA GLY A 10 22.16 20.63 7.04
C GLY A 10 21.84 21.20 8.43
N TYR A 11 20.60 21.05 8.85
CA TYR A 11 20.12 21.50 10.17
C TYR A 11 20.17 20.41 11.24
N LEU A 12 20.55 19.18 10.87
CA LEU A 12 20.71 18.06 11.79
C LEU A 12 22.16 18.04 12.31
N GLU A 13 22.32 17.93 13.62
CA GLU A 13 23.61 17.85 14.30
C GLU A 13 23.67 16.60 15.18
N ALA A 14 24.79 15.91 15.16
CA ALA A 14 25.11 14.80 16.06
C ALA A 14 26.25 15.23 17.01
N HIS A 15 25.97 15.30 18.31
CA HIS A 15 26.89 15.69 19.35
C HIS A 15 27.38 14.43 20.10
N ILE A 16 28.60 13.97 19.78
CA ILE A 16 29.18 12.77 20.38
C ILE A 16 29.95 13.16 21.65
N ASN A 17 29.55 12.60 22.78
CA ASN A 17 30.24 12.80 24.05
C ASN A 17 31.58 12.03 24.05
N LYS A 18 32.69 12.71 24.31
CA LYS A 18 34.03 12.12 24.25
C LYS A 18 34.33 11.12 25.37
N LYS A 19 33.54 11.10 26.44
CA LYS A 19 33.72 10.21 27.60
C LYS A 19 32.83 8.98 27.54
N THR A 20 31.55 9.19 27.23
CA THR A 20 30.55 8.11 27.23
C THR A 20 30.31 7.53 25.85
N PHE A 21 30.78 8.21 24.79
CA PHE A 21 30.50 7.91 23.38
C PHE A 21 29.01 7.91 23.01
N SER A 22 28.12 8.37 23.92
CA SER A 22 26.73 8.58 23.61
C SER A 22 26.55 9.77 22.66
N VAL A 23 25.51 9.70 21.82
CA VAL A 23 25.21 10.73 20.81
C VAL A 23 23.87 11.37 21.14
N ASN A 24 23.87 12.71 21.16
CA ASN A 24 22.65 13.51 21.22
C ASN A 24 22.43 14.14 19.85
N PHE A 25 21.20 14.06 19.34
CA PHE A 25 20.83 14.58 18.03
C PHE A 25 19.98 15.84 18.18
N TYR A 26 20.33 16.87 17.40
CA TYR A 26 19.68 18.16 17.43
C TYR A 26 19.19 18.52 16.02
N TYR A 27 17.99 19.10 15.93
CA TYR A 27 17.44 19.66 14.70
C TYR A 27 17.07 21.12 14.96
N TYR A 28 17.61 22.05 14.16
CA TYR A 28 17.55 23.51 14.42
C TYR A 28 17.91 23.89 15.88
N ASN A 29 18.97 23.30 16.41
CA ASN A 29 19.47 23.47 17.79
C ASN A 29 18.53 22.91 18.89
N ASN A 30 17.44 22.26 18.56
CA ASN A 30 16.56 21.56 19.52
C ASN A 30 16.98 20.10 19.59
N GLU A 31 17.17 19.55 20.79
CA GLU A 31 17.40 18.12 20.96
C GLU A 31 16.12 17.34 20.56
N ILE A 32 16.29 16.39 19.65
CA ILE A 32 15.18 15.57 19.14
C ILE A 32 15.20 14.15 19.70
N CYS A 33 16.41 13.58 19.87
CA CYS A 33 16.61 12.29 20.54
C CYS A 33 18.03 12.17 21.05
N SER A 34 18.26 11.30 22.03
CA SER A 34 19.58 11.06 22.60
C SER A 34 19.75 9.58 22.95
N GLN A 35 20.95 9.05 22.70
CA GLN A 35 21.32 7.73 23.17
C GLN A 35 21.38 7.69 24.71
N THR A 36 21.06 6.54 25.29
CA THR A 36 21.22 6.31 26.73
C THR A 36 22.71 6.36 27.10
N VAL A 37 23.03 6.94 28.27
CA VAL A 37 24.42 7.08 28.72
C VAL A 37 25.01 5.73 29.12
N ASP A 38 24.20 4.85 29.73
CA ASP A 38 24.67 3.59 30.27
C ASP A 38 24.92 2.52 29.18
N MET A 39 24.15 2.55 28.10
CA MET A 39 24.24 1.58 26.99
C MET A 39 23.96 2.26 25.63
N PRO A 40 24.79 3.22 25.22
CA PRO A 40 24.54 3.94 23.95
C PRO A 40 24.64 3.00 22.73
N VAL A 41 25.63 2.11 22.73
CA VAL A 41 25.81 0.97 21.84
C VAL A 41 26.17 -0.24 22.68
N PHE A 42 25.61 -1.39 22.38
CA PHE A 42 25.83 -2.59 23.16
C PHE A 42 26.10 -3.82 22.31
N TYR A 43 26.83 -4.75 22.92
CA TYR A 43 27.09 -6.09 22.41
C TYR A 43 26.42 -7.11 23.31
N LYS A 44 25.74 -8.10 22.72
CA LYS A 44 25.24 -9.28 23.41
C LYS A 44 25.84 -10.52 22.77
N THR A 45 26.30 -11.45 23.58
CA THR A 45 26.72 -12.78 23.14
C THR A 45 25.83 -13.81 23.78
N ASP A 46 25.17 -14.64 23.01
CA ASP A 46 24.42 -15.78 23.57
C ASP A 46 25.40 -16.82 24.06
N SER A 47 25.50 -16.96 25.37
CA SER A 47 26.25 -18.05 26.00
C SER A 47 25.41 -19.32 25.97
N CYS A 48 25.66 -20.24 25.06
CA CYS A 48 25.12 -21.59 25.12
C CYS A 48 25.81 -22.38 26.23
N SER A 49 25.09 -22.59 27.33
CA SER A 49 25.48 -23.61 28.35
C SER A 49 25.01 -24.98 27.90
N GLY A 50 25.82 -25.69 27.15
CA GLY A 50 25.57 -27.07 26.73
C GLY A 50 26.86 -27.75 26.30
N SER A 51 27.14 -28.89 26.90
CA SER A 51 28.33 -29.70 26.67
C SER A 51 28.28 -30.36 25.27
N CYS A 52 28.57 -29.61 24.21
CA CYS A 52 29.00 -30.14 22.92
C CYS A 52 29.63 -29.04 22.07
N TYR A 53 30.76 -29.30 21.50
CA TYR A 53 31.61 -28.36 20.79
C TYR A 53 30.94 -27.85 19.48
N THR A 54 30.27 -26.73 19.54
CA THR A 54 30.11 -25.79 18.43
C THR A 54 29.93 -24.41 19.03
N ILE A 55 31.01 -23.63 19.06
CA ILE A 55 30.94 -22.21 19.41
C ILE A 55 30.47 -21.44 18.17
N SER A 56 29.20 -21.29 18.00
CA SER A 56 28.65 -20.19 17.25
C SER A 56 28.16 -19.16 18.27
N SER A 57 29.02 -18.25 18.69
CA SER A 57 28.60 -17.07 19.43
C SER A 57 27.82 -16.18 18.45
N ASN A 58 26.51 -16.22 18.52
CA ASN A 58 25.67 -15.23 17.84
C ASN A 58 25.92 -13.89 18.56
N VAL A 59 26.75 -13.07 17.97
CA VAL A 59 26.99 -11.71 18.44
C VAL A 59 25.83 -10.87 17.94
N LYS A 60 25.20 -10.12 18.85
CA LYS A 60 24.21 -9.09 18.52
C LYS A 60 24.75 -7.73 18.84
N THR A 61 24.58 -6.80 17.94
CA THR A 61 24.95 -5.39 18.13
C THR A 61 23.69 -4.54 18.10
N GLY A 62 23.62 -3.55 18.97
CA GLY A 62 22.45 -2.69 19.07
C GLY A 62 22.76 -1.30 19.61
N ALA A 63 21.75 -0.44 19.60
CA ALA A 63 21.80 0.89 20.19
C ALA A 63 20.54 1.17 21.01
N SER A 64 20.67 2.06 22.00
CA SER A 64 19.59 2.41 22.90
C SER A 64 19.45 3.92 23.03
N PHE A 65 18.19 4.38 23.03
CA PHE A 65 17.80 5.80 23.08
C PHE A 65 16.88 6.05 24.27
N SER A 66 16.97 7.24 24.83
CA SER A 66 16.05 7.71 25.86
C SER A 66 14.67 7.96 25.22
N LEU A 67 13.64 7.43 25.84
CA LEU A 67 12.24 7.64 25.38
C LEU A 67 11.56 8.64 26.33
N GLY A 68 10.99 9.71 25.75
CA GLY A 68 10.25 10.71 26.50
C GLY A 68 8.99 10.11 27.14
N ALA A 69 8.63 10.54 28.36
CA ALA A 69 7.52 9.97 29.13
C ALA A 69 6.13 10.07 28.42
N LYS A 70 5.98 10.98 27.47
CA LYS A 70 4.74 11.17 26.68
C LYS A 70 4.97 10.96 25.19
N GLU A 71 6.16 10.58 24.80
CA GLU A 71 6.54 10.36 23.42
C GLU A 71 5.85 9.12 22.86
N ILE A 72 5.28 9.25 21.67
CA ILE A 72 4.55 8.18 20.99
C ILE A 72 5.41 7.65 19.83
N ILE A 73 5.61 6.35 19.83
CA ILE A 73 6.35 5.65 18.79
C ILE A 73 5.38 4.97 17.84
N TYR A 74 5.61 5.19 16.53
CA TYR A 74 4.91 4.60 15.40
C TYR A 74 5.89 3.83 14.51
N GLY A 75 5.39 3.31 13.38
CA GLY A 75 6.19 2.63 12.39
C GLY A 75 6.29 1.13 12.64
N LEU A 76 7.43 0.52 12.33
CA LEU A 76 7.74 -0.90 12.53
C LEU A 76 6.80 -1.88 11.80
N GLY A 77 6.20 -1.46 10.69
CA GLY A 77 5.37 -2.32 9.84
C GLY A 77 3.95 -2.56 10.31
N GLY A 78 3.35 -3.62 9.82
CA GLY A 78 1.92 -3.87 9.87
C GLY A 78 1.47 -4.97 10.84
N ASN A 79 1.85 -5.00 12.11
CA ASN A 79 1.44 -6.09 13.01
C ASN A 79 -0.06 -6.13 13.40
N GLY A 80 -0.88 -5.18 12.93
CA GLY A 80 -2.34 -5.20 13.01
C GLY A 80 -2.95 -5.00 14.40
N ALA A 81 -2.16 -4.94 15.47
CA ALA A 81 -2.68 -4.81 16.83
C ALA A 81 -2.97 -3.34 17.21
N SER A 82 -2.02 -2.45 16.95
CA SER A 82 -2.12 -1.02 17.20
C SER A 82 -1.14 -0.27 16.31
N ILE A 83 -1.42 0.99 15.99
CA ILE A 83 -0.45 1.88 15.32
C ILE A 83 0.58 2.44 16.31
N VAL A 84 0.28 2.47 17.60
CA VAL A 84 1.18 2.90 18.68
C VAL A 84 2.03 1.72 19.11
N ARG A 85 3.35 1.90 19.14
CA ARG A 85 4.33 0.85 19.43
C ARG A 85 4.87 0.87 20.85
N ASN A 86 4.61 1.90 21.63
CA ASN A 86 5.09 2.00 23.01
C ASN A 86 4.79 0.73 23.83
N GLY A 87 5.80 0.20 24.49
CA GLY A 87 5.72 -1.03 25.27
C GLY A 87 5.73 -2.33 24.48
N GLN A 88 5.93 -2.28 23.16
CA GLN A 88 6.01 -3.47 22.30
C GLN A 88 7.43 -3.83 21.93
N VAL A 89 7.68 -5.13 21.76
CA VAL A 89 8.87 -5.67 21.11
C VAL A 89 8.45 -6.18 19.73
N VAL A 90 9.10 -5.67 18.67
CA VAL A 90 8.78 -6.00 17.28
C VAL A 90 10.01 -6.55 16.60
N ILE A 91 9.88 -7.68 15.91
CA ILE A 91 10.94 -8.24 15.06
C ILE A 91 10.66 -7.82 13.63
N CYS A 92 11.59 -7.08 13.04
CA CYS A 92 11.54 -6.59 11.67
C CYS A 92 12.48 -7.40 10.78
N ASN A 93 12.25 -7.40 9.45
CA ASN A 93 13.01 -8.18 8.48
C ASN A 93 13.15 -9.67 8.88
N SER A 94 12.29 -10.15 9.75
CA SER A 94 12.13 -11.58 9.96
C SER A 94 11.38 -12.14 8.78
N ASP A 95 11.52 -13.42 8.53
CA ASP A 95 10.74 -14.14 7.55
C ASP A 95 9.25 -13.80 7.75
N CYS A 96 8.74 -12.85 6.94
CA CYS A 96 7.39 -12.27 7.04
C CYS A 96 6.30 -13.33 6.88
N CYS A 97 6.70 -14.42 6.39
CA CYS A 97 5.97 -15.62 6.08
C CYS A 97 5.35 -16.33 7.26
N LYS A 98 5.91 -16.19 8.46
CA LYS A 98 5.35 -16.79 9.67
C LYS A 98 4.21 -15.99 10.28
N SER A 99 4.19 -14.67 10.06
CA SER A 99 3.24 -13.78 10.74
C SER A 99 2.23 -13.11 9.81
N GLY A 100 2.42 -13.17 8.48
CA GLY A 100 1.61 -12.41 7.53
C GLY A 100 1.68 -10.89 7.81
N THR A 101 2.79 -10.43 8.39
CA THR A 101 3.00 -9.02 8.75
C THR A 101 4.39 -8.61 8.32
N GLU A 102 4.45 -7.70 7.36
CA GLU A 102 5.69 -7.07 6.94
C GLU A 102 6.10 -6.02 7.97
N ASN A 103 7.21 -6.28 8.65
CA ASN A 103 7.77 -5.38 9.63
C ASN A 103 9.07 -4.77 9.10
N ILE A 104 9.05 -3.44 8.92
CA ILE A 104 10.20 -2.66 8.46
C ILE A 104 10.84 -1.96 9.65
N PRO A 105 12.16 -2.02 9.84
CA PRO A 105 12.85 -1.42 10.99
C PRO A 105 12.97 0.10 10.85
N PHE A 106 11.85 0.77 10.64
CA PHE A 106 11.70 2.20 10.65
C PHE A 106 10.80 2.63 11.80
N ILE A 107 11.39 3.36 12.73
CA ILE A 107 10.77 3.91 13.93
C ILE A 107 10.43 5.36 13.62
N LEU A 108 9.18 5.78 13.88
CA LEU A 108 8.73 7.16 13.71
C LEU A 108 8.23 7.68 15.05
N SER A 109 8.79 8.79 15.53
CA SER A 109 8.41 9.43 16.79
C SER A 109 7.55 10.67 16.55
N ASP A 110 6.53 10.91 17.41
CA ASP A 110 5.75 12.15 17.42
C ASP A 110 6.60 13.40 17.79
N SER A 111 7.82 13.18 18.27
CA SER A 111 8.86 14.22 18.43
C SER A 111 9.52 14.63 17.12
N LYS A 112 8.97 14.19 15.97
CA LYS A 112 9.34 14.58 14.59
C LYS A 112 10.74 14.11 14.18
N TYR A 113 11.09 12.91 14.60
CA TYR A 113 12.28 12.22 14.10
C TYR A 113 11.92 10.78 13.70
N GLY A 114 12.78 10.19 12.88
CA GLY A 114 12.74 8.77 12.54
C GLY A 114 14.09 8.12 12.78
N ILE A 115 14.09 6.84 13.12
CA ILE A 115 15.28 5.99 13.16
C ILE A 115 15.06 4.86 12.18
N PHE A 116 15.93 4.73 11.19
CA PHE A 116 15.94 3.62 10.26
C PHE A 116 17.16 2.74 10.51
N VAL A 117 16.94 1.47 10.83
CA VAL A 117 18.00 0.49 10.98
C VAL A 117 18.23 -0.20 9.64
N ASN A 118 19.36 0.09 8.98
CA ASN A 118 19.71 -0.45 7.68
C ASN A 118 20.30 -1.85 7.83
N SER A 119 19.46 -2.87 7.82
CA SER A 119 19.86 -4.28 7.98
C SER A 119 18.99 -5.16 7.09
N VAL A 120 19.62 -6.11 6.41
CA VAL A 120 18.92 -7.23 5.73
C VAL A 120 18.64 -8.40 6.66
N ARG A 121 19.23 -8.39 7.86
CA ARG A 121 19.03 -9.40 8.90
C ARG A 121 17.87 -9.02 9.79
N PRO A 122 17.26 -9.96 10.51
CA PRO A 122 16.25 -9.64 11.50
C PRO A 122 16.73 -8.60 12.52
N VAL A 123 15.89 -7.59 12.75
CA VAL A 123 16.12 -6.52 13.72
C VAL A 123 15.05 -6.61 14.79
N THR A 124 15.45 -6.78 16.03
CA THR A 124 14.53 -6.71 17.18
C THR A 124 14.50 -5.29 17.69
N VAL A 125 13.33 -4.67 17.73
CA VAL A 125 13.09 -3.32 18.25
C VAL A 125 12.25 -3.42 19.52
N ASP A 126 12.77 -2.90 20.62
CA ASP A 126 12.03 -2.71 21.88
C ASP A 126 11.63 -1.23 22.00
N ALA A 127 10.34 -0.93 21.86
CA ALA A 127 9.79 0.41 21.93
C ALA A 127 9.36 0.77 23.37
N GLY A 128 10.24 0.58 24.34
CA GLY A 128 9.99 1.00 25.72
C GLY A 128 9.26 -0.04 26.57
N SER A 129 9.37 -1.34 26.26
CA SER A 129 8.83 -2.41 27.11
C SER A 129 9.59 -2.52 28.44
N VAL A 130 10.86 -2.15 28.44
CA VAL A 130 11.75 -2.16 29.61
C VAL A 130 12.32 -0.77 29.83
N ASN A 131 12.17 -0.23 31.03
CA ASN A 131 12.83 0.97 31.56
C ASN A 131 12.65 2.29 30.75
N GLY A 132 11.60 2.41 29.92
CA GLY A 132 11.32 3.65 29.16
C GLY A 132 12.45 4.02 28.17
N SER A 133 13.15 3.04 27.64
CA SER A 133 14.16 3.20 26.60
C SER A 133 13.70 2.55 25.31
N LEU A 134 13.99 3.22 24.20
CA LEU A 134 13.85 2.68 22.85
C LEU A 134 15.17 2.00 22.49
N SER A 135 15.16 0.72 22.12
CA SER A 135 16.37 0.03 21.69
C SER A 135 16.12 -0.85 20.48
N PHE A 136 17.17 -1.12 19.74
CA PHE A 136 17.16 -2.07 18.63
C PHE A 136 18.46 -2.86 18.60
N GLU A 137 18.36 -4.12 18.14
CA GLU A 137 19.49 -5.01 17.97
C GLU A 137 19.33 -5.89 16.73
N ALA A 138 20.46 -6.23 16.10
CA ALA A 138 20.55 -7.16 14.99
C ALA A 138 21.72 -8.11 15.15
N ASP A 139 21.69 -9.27 14.50
CA ASP A 139 22.78 -10.22 14.49
C ASP A 139 23.99 -9.66 13.74
N GLY A 140 25.18 -9.76 14.32
CA GLY A 140 26.44 -9.33 13.73
C GLY A 140 27.25 -8.39 14.62
N GLU A 141 28.44 -8.07 14.16
CA GLU A 141 29.40 -7.22 14.89
C GLU A 141 29.19 -5.73 14.62
N GLU A 142 28.41 -5.39 13.59
CA GLU A 142 28.13 -4.02 13.15
C GLU A 142 26.63 -3.79 13.01
N ILE A 143 26.22 -2.57 13.31
CA ILE A 143 24.87 -2.09 13.08
C ILE A 143 24.90 -0.70 12.44
N GLU A 144 24.18 -0.54 11.35
CA GLU A 144 24.02 0.74 10.66
C GLU A 144 22.62 1.27 10.90
N TYR A 145 22.53 2.56 11.27
CA TYR A 145 21.24 3.23 11.36
C TYR A 145 21.33 4.69 10.96
N SER A 146 20.21 5.24 10.52
CA SER A 146 20.06 6.64 10.13
C SER A 146 19.09 7.36 11.05
N ILE A 147 19.45 8.57 11.47
CA ILE A 147 18.53 9.50 12.14
C ILE A 147 17.99 10.46 11.09
N ILE A 148 16.68 10.60 11.03
CA ILE A 148 15.96 11.46 10.11
C ILE A 148 15.17 12.46 10.93
N ALA A 149 15.20 13.75 10.57
CA ALA A 149 14.46 14.81 11.24
C ALA A 149 13.66 15.64 10.23
N GLY A 150 12.56 16.24 10.68
CA GLY A 150 11.70 17.11 9.86
C GLY A 150 10.87 18.06 10.72
N ASP A 151 10.24 19.05 10.08
CA ASP A 151 9.32 19.96 10.78
C ASP A 151 7.96 19.31 11.05
N THR A 152 7.65 18.23 10.31
CA THR A 152 6.43 17.42 10.43
C THR A 152 6.75 15.93 10.34
N LEU A 153 5.82 15.08 10.81
CA LEU A 153 5.94 13.62 10.63
C LEU A 153 5.93 13.22 9.14
N VAL A 154 5.20 13.97 8.32
CA VAL A 154 5.16 13.76 6.87
C VAL A 154 6.54 13.98 6.26
N GLU A 155 7.24 15.06 6.58
CA GLU A 155 8.60 15.32 6.09
C GLU A 155 9.63 14.28 6.52
N VAL A 156 9.51 13.76 7.74
CA VAL A 156 10.35 12.64 8.21
C VAL A 156 10.12 11.42 7.35
N LEU A 157 8.85 11.09 7.07
CA LEU A 157 8.45 9.93 6.26
C LEU A 157 8.87 10.10 4.78
N GLU A 158 8.68 11.28 4.20
CA GLU A 158 9.12 11.61 2.82
C GLU A 158 10.64 11.50 2.67
N THR A 159 11.38 11.94 3.69
CA THR A 159 12.84 11.81 3.72
C THR A 159 13.26 10.35 3.84
N PHE A 160 12.58 9.55 4.66
CA PHE A 160 12.78 8.12 4.74
C PHE A 160 12.56 7.44 3.37
N ASN A 161 11.44 7.74 2.70
CA ASN A 161 11.14 7.19 1.38
C ASN A 161 12.13 7.67 0.29
N LYS A 162 12.70 8.86 0.45
CA LYS A 162 13.76 9.34 -0.44
C LYS A 162 15.07 8.57 -0.27
N ILE A 163 15.42 8.17 0.96
CA ILE A 163 16.63 7.40 1.27
C ILE A 163 16.48 5.96 0.77
N ASN A 164 15.35 5.31 1.03
CA ASN A 164 15.11 3.91 0.67
C ASN A 164 14.67 3.68 -0.79
N GLY A 165 14.44 4.76 -1.52
CA GLY A 165 13.89 4.71 -2.86
C GLY A 165 12.37 4.86 -2.88
N ARG A 166 11.86 5.33 -4.01
CA ARG A 166 10.43 5.55 -4.25
C ARG A 166 9.94 4.67 -5.38
N VAL A 167 8.68 4.36 -5.35
CA VAL A 167 7.97 3.72 -6.46
C VAL A 167 8.16 4.57 -7.73
N PRO A 168 8.57 3.98 -8.86
CA PRO A 168 8.83 4.74 -10.08
C PRO A 168 7.56 5.30 -10.74
N SER A 169 6.45 4.58 -10.64
CA SER A 169 5.13 4.99 -11.17
C SER A 169 4.04 4.05 -10.68
N PHE A 170 2.78 4.44 -10.88
CA PHE A 170 1.65 3.53 -10.82
C PHE A 170 0.96 3.45 -12.18
N PRO A 171 0.52 2.26 -12.62
CA PRO A 171 -0.33 2.15 -13.79
C PRO A 171 -1.72 2.73 -13.50
N ASN A 172 -2.44 3.01 -14.58
CA ASN A 172 -3.79 3.55 -14.51
C ASN A 172 -4.83 2.47 -14.17
N THR A 173 -4.75 1.91 -12.96
CA THR A 173 -5.65 0.86 -12.48
C THR A 173 -6.56 1.34 -11.33
N ALA A 174 -6.54 2.63 -11.04
CA ALA A 174 -7.23 3.20 -9.88
C ALA A 174 -8.76 3.16 -9.93
N GLY A 175 -9.37 2.87 -11.10
CA GLY A 175 -10.82 2.81 -11.26
C GLY A 175 -11.34 1.39 -11.48
N GLY A 176 -12.55 1.07 -11.00
CA GLY A 176 -13.22 -0.21 -11.25
C GLY A 176 -12.79 -1.36 -10.36
N ILE A 177 -12.94 -2.57 -10.86
CA ILE A 177 -12.73 -3.82 -10.12
C ILE A 177 -11.49 -4.55 -10.64
N ALA A 178 -10.66 -5.04 -9.71
CA ALA A 178 -9.64 -6.04 -9.96
C ALA A 178 -10.11 -7.40 -9.42
N LEU A 179 -10.03 -8.45 -10.24
CA LEU A 179 -10.37 -9.82 -9.89
C LEU A 179 -9.08 -10.64 -9.81
N ALA A 180 -8.82 -11.28 -8.67
CA ALA A 180 -7.75 -12.25 -8.52
C ALA A 180 -8.36 -13.66 -8.51
N LEU A 181 -8.21 -14.37 -9.62
CA LEU A 181 -8.78 -15.69 -9.83
C LEU A 181 -7.81 -16.74 -9.29
N THR A 182 -8.20 -17.40 -8.20
CA THR A 182 -7.37 -18.37 -7.51
C THR A 182 -8.05 -19.73 -7.48
N ASP A 183 -7.23 -20.79 -7.63
CA ASP A 183 -7.54 -22.20 -7.29
C ASP A 183 -8.89 -22.77 -7.77
N ASP A 184 -9.41 -22.30 -8.90
CA ASP A 184 -10.60 -22.87 -9.53
C ASP A 184 -10.22 -23.79 -10.70
N PRO A 185 -10.34 -25.11 -10.55
CA PRO A 185 -10.01 -26.04 -11.62
C PRO A 185 -10.95 -25.95 -12.84
N ALA A 186 -12.12 -25.31 -12.70
CA ALA A 186 -13.04 -25.06 -13.80
C ALA A 186 -12.68 -23.79 -14.59
N LEU A 187 -11.72 -23.00 -14.13
CA LEU A 187 -11.31 -21.77 -14.77
C LEU A 187 -10.67 -22.05 -16.14
N SER A 188 -11.18 -21.38 -17.17
CA SER A 188 -10.63 -21.46 -18.53
C SER A 188 -10.68 -20.10 -19.21
N ALA A 189 -9.88 -19.91 -20.25
CA ALA A 189 -9.87 -18.69 -21.05
C ALA A 189 -11.28 -18.29 -21.51
N GLN A 190 -12.08 -19.22 -21.98
CA GLN A 190 -13.43 -18.95 -22.46
C GLN A 190 -14.38 -18.56 -21.32
N ALA A 191 -14.33 -19.25 -20.18
CA ALA A 191 -15.17 -18.93 -19.01
C ALA A 191 -14.87 -17.52 -18.50
N ILE A 192 -13.60 -17.12 -18.42
CA ILE A 192 -13.18 -15.76 -18.02
C ILE A 192 -13.77 -14.73 -18.99
N ILE A 193 -13.58 -14.89 -20.31
CA ILE A 193 -14.08 -13.97 -21.33
C ILE A 193 -15.59 -13.79 -21.23
N ASP A 194 -16.34 -14.90 -21.07
CA ASP A 194 -17.80 -14.87 -21.01
C ASP A 194 -18.31 -14.17 -19.74
N SER A 195 -17.69 -14.42 -18.59
CA SER A 195 -18.01 -13.74 -17.33
C SER A 195 -17.69 -12.25 -17.38
N LEU A 196 -16.58 -11.83 -18.00
CA LEU A 196 -16.23 -10.43 -18.18
C LEU A 196 -17.22 -9.70 -19.07
N LYS A 197 -17.69 -10.33 -20.15
CA LYS A 197 -18.75 -9.76 -21.00
C LYS A 197 -20.07 -9.61 -20.25
N ALA A 198 -20.45 -10.61 -19.45
CA ALA A 198 -21.65 -10.56 -18.62
C ALA A 198 -21.59 -9.47 -17.55
N ALA A 199 -20.44 -9.31 -16.86
CA ALA A 199 -20.19 -8.26 -15.89
C ALA A 199 -20.37 -6.87 -16.50
N ARG A 200 -19.76 -6.62 -17.65
CA ARG A 200 -19.90 -5.37 -18.39
C ARG A 200 -21.36 -5.12 -18.79
N GLY A 201 -22.07 -6.13 -19.29
CA GLY A 201 -23.50 -6.06 -19.61
C GLY A 201 -24.37 -5.73 -18.40
N SER A 202 -23.93 -6.07 -17.20
CA SER A 202 -24.58 -5.76 -15.93
C SER A 202 -24.20 -4.40 -15.36
N GLY A 203 -23.32 -3.62 -16.01
CA GLY A 203 -22.86 -2.31 -15.55
C GLY A 203 -21.73 -2.37 -14.52
N VAL A 204 -21.00 -3.49 -14.41
CA VAL A 204 -19.82 -3.62 -13.58
C VAL A 204 -18.56 -3.31 -14.40
N ALA A 205 -17.78 -2.31 -13.97
CA ALA A 205 -16.50 -1.98 -14.61
C ALA A 205 -15.40 -2.87 -13.99
N VAL A 206 -14.94 -3.87 -14.76
CA VAL A 206 -13.75 -4.68 -14.42
C VAL A 206 -12.56 -4.08 -15.15
N ASN A 207 -11.47 -3.78 -14.42
CA ASN A 207 -10.25 -3.17 -14.95
C ASN A 207 -9.11 -4.15 -15.05
N GLU A 208 -9.07 -5.12 -14.15
CA GLU A 208 -7.97 -6.05 -14.03
C GLU A 208 -8.49 -7.45 -13.79
N VAL A 209 -7.81 -8.41 -14.40
CA VAL A 209 -7.97 -9.84 -14.10
C VAL A 209 -6.60 -10.42 -13.83
N TRP A 210 -6.44 -11.02 -12.67
CA TRP A 210 -5.22 -11.67 -12.21
C TRP A 210 -5.39 -13.17 -12.24
N LEU A 211 -4.50 -13.86 -12.90
CA LEU A 211 -4.37 -15.31 -12.83
C LEU A 211 -3.38 -15.65 -11.72
N GLY A 212 -3.87 -16.17 -10.61
CA GLY A 212 -3.03 -16.77 -9.58
C GLY A 212 -2.37 -18.04 -10.12
N ASN A 213 -2.27 -19.10 -9.32
CA ASN A 213 -1.70 -20.37 -9.78
C ASN A 213 -2.62 -21.21 -10.70
N SER A 214 -3.81 -20.70 -11.04
CA SER A 214 -4.82 -21.43 -11.81
C SER A 214 -4.51 -21.66 -13.29
N TRP A 215 -3.44 -21.08 -13.82
CA TRP A 215 -3.03 -21.23 -15.23
C TRP A 215 -2.15 -22.45 -15.48
N HIS A 216 -1.58 -23.05 -14.42
CA HIS A 216 -0.74 -24.24 -14.51
C HIS A 216 -1.54 -25.52 -14.71
N PRO A 217 -0.96 -26.55 -15.32
CA PRO A 217 -1.54 -27.89 -15.30
C PRO A 217 -1.68 -28.42 -13.88
N SER A 218 -2.77 -29.14 -13.58
CA SER A 218 -3.03 -29.65 -12.23
C SER A 218 -1.98 -30.65 -11.72
N TYR A 219 -1.28 -31.33 -12.63
CA TYR A 219 -0.18 -32.26 -12.31
C TYR A 219 1.16 -31.55 -12.02
N ALA A 220 1.30 -30.28 -12.37
CA ALA A 220 2.48 -29.49 -12.14
C ALA A 220 2.05 -28.06 -11.76
N PRO A 221 1.57 -27.85 -10.53
CA PRO A 221 0.98 -26.57 -10.09
C PRO A 221 2.03 -25.46 -9.88
N TYR A 222 3.31 -25.80 -9.98
CA TYR A 222 4.43 -24.87 -9.91
C TYR A 222 5.33 -25.04 -11.13
N GLY A 223 5.56 -23.96 -11.86
CA GLY A 223 6.38 -23.97 -13.08
C GLY A 223 6.04 -22.85 -14.04
N PHE A 224 6.43 -23.02 -15.32
CA PHE A 224 6.30 -21.99 -16.36
C PHE A 224 5.63 -22.52 -17.62
N THR A 225 4.75 -23.52 -17.46
CA THR A 225 4.02 -24.18 -18.55
C THR A 225 2.53 -23.93 -18.40
N TRP A 226 1.88 -23.50 -19.50
CA TRP A 226 0.44 -23.31 -19.57
C TRP A 226 -0.33 -24.67 -19.55
N ASP A 227 -1.48 -24.66 -18.91
CA ASP A 227 -2.48 -25.71 -19.13
C ASP A 227 -3.13 -25.52 -20.50
N ASN A 228 -2.64 -26.25 -21.50
CA ASN A 228 -3.09 -26.15 -22.88
C ASN A 228 -4.55 -26.59 -23.10
N VAL A 229 -5.19 -27.26 -22.14
CA VAL A 229 -6.61 -27.61 -22.21
C VAL A 229 -7.47 -26.41 -21.82
N ARG A 230 -7.12 -25.75 -20.75
CA ARG A 230 -7.86 -24.57 -20.22
C ARG A 230 -7.48 -23.29 -20.94
N PHE A 231 -6.23 -23.16 -21.38
CA PHE A 231 -5.67 -22.01 -22.09
C PHE A 231 -4.95 -22.46 -23.37
N PRO A 232 -5.71 -22.89 -24.41
CA PRO A 232 -5.10 -23.42 -25.65
C PRO A 232 -4.38 -22.36 -26.48
N ASP A 233 -4.74 -21.09 -26.35
CA ASP A 233 -4.10 -19.93 -27.00
C ASP A 233 -3.98 -18.78 -25.97
N PRO A 234 -2.94 -18.77 -25.12
CA PRO A 234 -2.77 -17.74 -24.09
C PRO A 234 -2.66 -16.32 -24.68
N ALA A 235 -1.96 -16.16 -25.80
CA ALA A 235 -1.82 -14.86 -26.46
C ALA A 235 -3.14 -14.37 -27.07
N GLY A 236 -3.96 -15.27 -27.63
CA GLY A 236 -5.31 -14.96 -28.11
C GLY A 236 -6.25 -14.58 -26.98
N PHE A 237 -6.18 -15.29 -25.87
CA PHE A 237 -6.90 -14.94 -24.63
C PHE A 237 -6.52 -13.54 -24.15
N ALA A 238 -5.22 -13.26 -24.01
CA ALA A 238 -4.74 -11.96 -23.55
C ALA A 238 -5.19 -10.81 -24.46
N ARG A 239 -5.15 -10.99 -25.78
CA ARG A 239 -5.68 -10.00 -26.73
C ARG A 239 -7.18 -9.77 -26.53
N ALA A 240 -7.97 -10.84 -26.43
CA ALA A 240 -9.41 -10.73 -26.24
C ALA A 240 -9.80 -9.95 -24.98
N VAL A 241 -9.05 -10.12 -23.87
CA VAL A 241 -9.25 -9.38 -22.63
C VAL A 241 -8.77 -7.92 -22.78
N SER A 242 -7.62 -7.70 -23.40
CA SER A 242 -7.08 -6.36 -23.65
C SER A 242 -7.99 -5.53 -24.58
N ASP A 243 -8.61 -6.15 -25.58
CA ASP A 243 -9.59 -5.50 -26.48
C ASP A 243 -10.85 -5.02 -25.72
N MET A 244 -11.12 -5.59 -24.56
CA MET A 244 -12.14 -5.10 -23.64
C MET A 244 -11.64 -3.96 -22.73
N GLY A 245 -10.40 -3.47 -22.89
CA GLY A 245 -9.79 -2.45 -22.02
C GLY A 245 -9.43 -2.96 -20.63
N ILE A 246 -9.26 -4.27 -20.44
CA ILE A 246 -8.96 -4.90 -19.16
C ILE A 246 -7.48 -5.32 -19.15
N SER A 247 -6.77 -4.99 -18.09
CA SER A 247 -5.37 -5.38 -17.89
C SER A 247 -5.29 -6.80 -17.32
N LEU A 248 -4.32 -7.58 -17.79
CA LEU A 248 -4.06 -8.92 -17.29
C LEU A 248 -2.86 -8.92 -16.35
N GLY A 249 -3.07 -9.51 -15.17
CA GLY A 249 -2.05 -9.82 -14.18
C GLY A 249 -1.80 -11.32 -14.07
N ILE A 250 -0.60 -11.66 -13.64
CA ILE A 250 -0.20 -13.05 -13.39
C ILE A 250 0.72 -13.12 -12.17
N SER A 251 0.51 -14.16 -11.35
CA SER A 251 1.37 -14.44 -10.21
C SER A 251 2.54 -15.31 -10.65
N PHE A 252 3.75 -14.94 -10.24
CA PHE A 252 4.95 -15.74 -10.40
C PHE A 252 5.51 -16.12 -9.05
N ASN A 253 5.82 -17.39 -8.89
CA ASN A 253 6.50 -17.93 -7.73
C ASN A 253 7.80 -18.62 -8.15
N PRO A 254 8.78 -18.75 -7.25
CA PRO A 254 10.08 -19.35 -7.56
C PRO A 254 10.10 -20.87 -7.36
N PHE A 255 8.94 -21.50 -7.26
CA PHE A 255 8.83 -22.94 -7.07
C PHE A 255 8.74 -23.68 -8.41
N ILE A 256 9.22 -24.94 -8.42
CA ILE A 256 9.18 -25.81 -9.58
C ILE A 256 8.76 -27.22 -9.17
N SER A 257 7.75 -27.77 -9.86
CA SER A 257 7.30 -29.15 -9.61
C SER A 257 8.32 -30.17 -10.06
N GLU A 258 8.61 -31.14 -9.20
CA GLU A 258 9.49 -32.27 -9.53
C GLU A 258 8.98 -33.04 -10.76
N GLY A 259 9.91 -33.56 -11.56
CA GLY A 259 9.58 -34.35 -12.75
C GLY A 259 9.17 -33.53 -13.98
N THR A 260 9.19 -32.20 -13.92
CA THR A 260 9.02 -31.35 -15.10
C THR A 260 10.32 -31.19 -15.91
N PRO A 261 10.26 -30.88 -17.21
CA PRO A 261 11.46 -30.58 -17.98
C PRO A 261 12.29 -29.44 -17.40
N GLU A 262 11.62 -28.39 -16.92
CA GLU A 262 12.23 -27.22 -16.28
C GLU A 262 12.96 -27.60 -14.97
N TYR A 263 12.38 -28.51 -14.19
CA TYR A 263 13.03 -29.03 -12.99
C TYR A 263 14.34 -29.74 -13.35
N SER A 264 14.33 -30.59 -14.39
CA SER A 264 15.54 -31.32 -14.83
C SER A 264 16.63 -30.35 -15.31
N GLU A 265 16.27 -29.33 -16.10
CA GLU A 265 17.18 -28.27 -16.55
C GLU A 265 17.84 -27.53 -15.40
N LEU A 266 17.04 -27.12 -14.38
CA LEU A 266 17.50 -26.40 -13.21
C LEU A 266 18.36 -27.27 -12.29
N LEU A 267 18.04 -28.55 -12.17
CA LEU A 267 18.81 -29.53 -11.40
C LEU A 267 20.19 -29.73 -12.02
N ASP A 268 20.24 -29.99 -13.35
CA ASP A 268 21.48 -30.21 -14.11
C ASP A 268 22.40 -28.98 -14.08
N SER A 269 21.83 -27.78 -14.07
CA SER A 269 22.58 -26.52 -13.98
C SER A 269 22.91 -26.08 -12.54
N GLY A 270 22.49 -26.83 -11.52
CA GLY A 270 22.76 -26.50 -10.11
C GLY A 270 22.05 -25.22 -9.63
N CYS A 271 20.90 -24.87 -10.24
CA CYS A 271 20.14 -23.67 -9.97
C CYS A 271 19.02 -23.84 -8.93
N LEU A 272 18.96 -24.98 -8.26
CA LEU A 272 18.00 -25.25 -7.17
C LEU A 272 18.66 -25.12 -5.78
N VAL A 273 17.87 -24.72 -4.81
CA VAL A 273 18.31 -24.74 -3.40
C VAL A 273 18.71 -26.15 -3.03
N SER A 274 19.92 -26.34 -2.50
CA SER A 274 20.51 -27.64 -2.24
C SER A 274 20.88 -27.83 -0.75
N CYS A 275 20.81 -29.10 -0.33
CA CYS A 275 21.35 -29.58 0.95
C CYS A 275 22.90 -29.50 0.97
N PRO A 276 23.54 -29.63 2.15
CA PRO A 276 24.99 -29.64 2.26
C PRO A 276 25.70 -30.76 1.48
N ASP A 277 24.99 -31.84 1.15
CA ASP A 277 25.48 -32.95 0.33
C ASP A 277 25.39 -32.70 -1.19
N GLY A 278 24.83 -31.55 -1.59
CA GLY A 278 24.68 -31.11 -2.99
C GLY A 278 23.40 -31.57 -3.68
N ASN A 279 22.54 -32.34 -3.01
CA ASN A 279 21.24 -32.71 -3.57
C ASN A 279 20.24 -31.54 -3.47
N ALA A 280 19.35 -31.40 -4.47
CA ALA A 280 18.27 -30.41 -4.39
C ALA A 280 17.34 -30.71 -3.19
N VAL A 281 16.92 -29.65 -2.52
CA VAL A 281 15.90 -29.76 -1.47
C VAL A 281 14.54 -29.93 -2.14
N ILE A 282 13.80 -30.97 -1.75
CA ILE A 282 12.44 -31.24 -2.20
C ILE A 282 11.51 -31.16 -1.01
N CYS A 283 10.46 -30.34 -1.11
CA CYS A 283 9.38 -30.29 -0.16
C CYS A 283 8.18 -31.04 -0.72
N GLU A 284 7.62 -31.96 0.06
CA GLU A 284 6.46 -32.76 -0.35
C GLU A 284 5.17 -31.94 -0.18
N THR A 285 4.37 -31.94 -1.22
CA THR A 285 3.03 -31.33 -1.22
C THR A 285 1.95 -32.36 -1.55
N CYS A 286 0.67 -32.02 -1.41
CA CYS A 286 -0.42 -32.88 -1.83
C CYS A 286 -0.40 -33.16 -3.36
N ASN A 287 0.35 -32.40 -4.14
CA ASN A 287 0.47 -32.51 -5.59
C ASN A 287 1.85 -33.01 -6.04
N GLY A 288 2.66 -33.56 -5.15
CA GLY A 288 4.00 -34.07 -5.45
C GLY A 288 5.13 -33.19 -4.90
N GLY A 289 6.38 -33.58 -5.21
CA GLY A 289 7.57 -32.87 -4.79
C GLY A 289 7.76 -31.52 -5.45
N VAL A 290 8.24 -30.54 -4.70
CA VAL A 290 8.48 -29.18 -5.15
C VAL A 290 9.88 -28.74 -4.74
N ALA A 291 10.64 -28.19 -5.67
CA ALA A 291 11.94 -27.56 -5.44
C ALA A 291 11.84 -26.03 -5.48
N LEU A 292 12.81 -25.35 -4.87
CA LEU A 292 12.93 -23.89 -4.90
C LEU A 292 14.09 -23.48 -5.80
N ILE A 293 13.83 -22.62 -6.77
CA ILE A 293 14.85 -21.99 -7.63
C ILE A 293 15.70 -21.06 -6.77
N ASP A 294 17.00 -21.25 -6.74
CA ASP A 294 17.91 -20.46 -5.90
C ASP A 294 18.21 -19.08 -6.48
N LEU A 295 17.29 -18.13 -6.30
CA LEU A 295 17.42 -16.77 -6.81
C LEU A 295 18.62 -15.97 -6.21
N ASN A 296 19.34 -16.50 -5.22
CA ASN A 296 20.63 -15.93 -4.80
C ASN A 296 21.72 -16.14 -5.86
N LEU A 297 21.55 -17.16 -6.73
CA LEU A 297 22.47 -17.44 -7.83
C LEU A 297 22.13 -16.59 -9.06
N PRO A 298 23.09 -15.88 -9.66
CA PRO A 298 22.85 -15.05 -10.85
C PRO A 298 22.27 -15.82 -12.04
N ASP A 299 22.73 -17.06 -12.27
CA ASP A 299 22.26 -17.91 -13.37
C ASP A 299 20.81 -18.35 -13.16
N ALA A 300 20.45 -18.76 -11.94
CA ALA A 300 19.09 -19.12 -11.58
C ALA A 300 18.12 -17.92 -11.71
N ARG A 301 18.56 -16.72 -11.27
CA ARG A 301 17.80 -15.48 -11.43
C ARG A 301 17.59 -15.13 -12.90
N SER A 302 18.64 -15.26 -13.73
CA SER A 302 18.56 -15.02 -15.16
C SER A 302 17.61 -16.00 -15.85
N TRP A 303 17.67 -17.27 -15.47
CA TRP A 303 16.75 -18.30 -15.97
C TRP A 303 15.30 -17.97 -15.60
N PHE A 304 15.05 -17.64 -14.33
CA PHE A 304 13.73 -17.27 -13.82
C PHE A 304 13.14 -16.07 -14.58
N ILE A 305 13.89 -14.96 -14.71
CA ILE A 305 13.45 -13.78 -15.45
C ILE A 305 13.11 -14.11 -16.91
N ASN A 306 13.92 -14.96 -17.55
CA ASN A 306 13.66 -15.37 -18.93
C ASN A 306 12.41 -16.25 -19.05
N ALA A 307 12.15 -17.13 -18.08
CA ALA A 307 10.94 -17.95 -18.04
C ALA A 307 9.69 -17.07 -17.85
N CYS A 308 9.71 -16.13 -16.89
CA CYS A 308 8.65 -15.14 -16.69
C CYS A 308 8.41 -14.26 -17.93
N SER A 309 9.49 -13.82 -18.62
CA SER A 309 9.39 -13.00 -19.81
C SER A 309 8.69 -13.72 -20.99
N ARG A 310 8.85 -15.05 -21.11
CA ARG A 310 8.11 -15.81 -22.12
C ARG A 310 6.60 -15.70 -21.92
N ILE A 311 6.15 -15.84 -20.66
CA ILE A 311 4.74 -15.72 -20.28
C ILE A 311 4.24 -14.27 -20.43
N ALA A 312 5.04 -13.30 -20.00
CA ALA A 312 4.67 -11.88 -20.12
C ALA A 312 4.41 -11.45 -21.57
N LYS A 313 5.17 -12.00 -22.53
CA LYS A 313 5.01 -11.72 -23.98
C LYS A 313 3.68 -12.20 -24.56
N ASP A 314 2.98 -13.12 -23.89
CA ASP A 314 1.62 -13.49 -24.28
C ASP A 314 0.60 -12.35 -24.08
N GLY A 315 0.98 -11.27 -23.36
CA GLY A 315 0.14 -10.08 -23.16
C GLY A 315 -0.17 -9.75 -21.71
N PHE A 316 0.52 -10.39 -20.76
CA PHE A 316 0.37 -10.12 -19.32
C PHE A 316 1.23 -8.91 -18.94
N THR A 317 0.59 -7.93 -18.30
CA THR A 317 1.20 -6.61 -18.08
C THR A 317 1.36 -6.25 -16.61
N LEU A 318 0.74 -6.99 -15.71
CA LEU A 318 0.80 -6.80 -14.27
C LEU A 318 1.39 -8.06 -13.64
N PHE A 319 2.27 -7.92 -12.66
CA PHE A 319 2.94 -9.06 -12.03
C PHE A 319 2.71 -9.08 -10.53
N GLU A 320 2.60 -10.28 -9.98
CA GLU A 320 2.57 -10.52 -8.55
C GLU A 320 3.73 -11.41 -8.17
N SER A 321 4.47 -11.03 -7.14
CA SER A 321 5.48 -11.88 -6.53
C SER A 321 4.81 -12.73 -5.45
N ASP A 322 4.50 -13.97 -5.79
CA ASP A 322 3.92 -14.94 -4.87
C ASP A 322 5.04 -15.77 -4.24
N TYR A 323 5.51 -15.33 -3.08
CA TYR A 323 6.46 -16.09 -2.26
C TYR A 323 5.74 -16.60 -1.03
N THR A 324 5.01 -17.70 -1.18
CA THR A 324 4.37 -18.35 -0.06
C THR A 324 5.40 -18.98 0.85
N SER A 325 5.44 -18.51 2.04
CA SER A 325 6.33 -18.93 3.13
C SER A 325 6.12 -20.34 3.63
N ALA A 326 5.03 -20.96 3.27
CA ALA A 326 4.71 -22.30 3.77
C ALA A 326 5.89 -23.28 3.64
N PHE A 327 6.75 -23.06 2.65
CA PHE A 327 7.91 -23.91 2.40
C PHE A 327 9.25 -23.28 2.78
N SER A 328 9.34 -21.97 3.03
CA SER A 328 10.65 -21.30 3.24
C SER A 328 11.41 -21.87 4.43
N GLU A 329 10.73 -22.16 5.52
CA GLU A 329 11.35 -22.74 6.72
C GLU A 329 11.88 -24.15 6.48
N GLU A 330 11.16 -24.97 5.71
CA GLU A 330 11.60 -26.31 5.35
C GLU A 330 12.82 -26.27 4.42
N PHE A 331 12.81 -25.39 3.42
CA PHE A 331 13.94 -25.16 2.53
C PHE A 331 15.17 -24.63 3.28
N GLU A 332 15.00 -23.65 4.15
CA GLU A 332 16.10 -23.10 4.93
C GLU A 332 16.69 -24.14 5.88
N LYS A 333 15.85 -24.87 6.61
CA LYS A 333 16.28 -25.93 7.50
C LYS A 333 17.02 -27.06 6.76
N ALA A 334 16.50 -27.47 5.62
CA ALA A 334 17.12 -28.54 4.82
C ALA A 334 18.41 -28.07 4.13
N SER A 335 18.51 -26.80 3.72
CA SER A 335 19.74 -26.24 3.14
C SER A 335 20.90 -26.17 4.14
N GLY A 336 20.62 -26.21 5.44
CA GLY A 336 21.62 -26.06 6.51
C GLY A 336 22.23 -24.66 6.60
N LYS A 337 21.65 -23.66 5.93
CA LYS A 337 22.16 -22.28 5.85
C LYS A 337 21.17 -21.34 6.54
N ASN A 338 21.37 -21.04 7.81
CA ASN A 338 20.53 -20.11 8.56
C ASN A 338 20.52 -18.70 7.93
N GLY A 339 19.34 -18.10 7.76
CA GLY A 339 19.16 -16.77 7.21
C GLY A 339 19.40 -16.69 5.69
N TYR A 340 19.59 -17.80 5.00
CA TYR A 340 19.85 -17.84 3.56
C TYR A 340 18.66 -17.32 2.73
N LEU A 341 17.46 -17.58 3.21
CA LEU A 341 16.21 -17.16 2.56
C LEU A 341 15.63 -15.86 3.14
N SER A 342 16.29 -15.23 4.11
CA SER A 342 15.76 -14.03 4.78
C SER A 342 15.54 -12.82 3.85
N SER A 343 16.30 -12.72 2.76
CA SER A 343 16.14 -11.69 1.72
C SER A 343 15.48 -12.20 0.44
N PHE A 344 14.98 -13.43 0.44
CA PHE A 344 14.53 -14.09 -0.78
C PHE A 344 13.31 -13.40 -1.42
N GLY A 345 12.35 -12.95 -0.61
CA GLY A 345 11.21 -12.15 -1.09
C GLY A 345 11.64 -10.87 -1.81
N SER A 346 12.61 -10.13 -1.23
CA SER A 346 13.16 -8.92 -1.87
C SER A 346 13.89 -9.21 -3.17
N ILE A 347 14.60 -10.35 -3.24
CA ILE A 347 15.26 -10.78 -4.48
C ILE A 347 14.24 -11.09 -5.56
N LEU A 348 13.16 -11.77 -5.21
CA LEU A 348 12.04 -12.06 -6.13
C LEU A 348 11.36 -10.76 -6.59
N ASN A 349 11.06 -9.84 -5.65
CA ASN A 349 10.50 -8.52 -5.96
C ASN A 349 11.38 -7.74 -6.94
N SER A 350 12.70 -7.72 -6.70
CA SER A 350 13.67 -7.08 -7.59
C SER A 350 13.69 -7.72 -8.98
N ALA A 351 13.68 -9.05 -9.05
CA ALA A 351 13.67 -9.77 -10.33
C ALA A 351 12.42 -9.47 -11.16
N LEU A 352 11.25 -9.45 -10.53
CA LEU A 352 9.98 -9.11 -11.20
C LEU A 352 9.88 -7.62 -11.52
N SER A 353 10.48 -6.73 -10.71
CA SER A 353 10.57 -5.30 -11.00
C SER A 353 11.41 -5.06 -12.26
N ASP A 354 12.53 -5.72 -12.38
CA ASP A 354 13.39 -5.66 -13.55
C ASP A 354 12.66 -6.22 -14.81
N LEU A 355 11.92 -7.31 -14.66
CA LEU A 355 11.08 -7.84 -15.74
C LEU A 355 10.01 -6.83 -16.15
N SER A 356 9.27 -6.27 -15.21
CA SER A 356 8.20 -5.30 -15.48
C SER A 356 8.76 -4.06 -16.18
N ALA A 357 9.90 -3.53 -15.71
CA ALA A 357 10.58 -2.40 -16.33
C ALA A 357 11.05 -2.69 -17.75
N ARG A 358 11.49 -3.91 -18.02
CA ARG A 358 11.94 -4.36 -19.36
C ARG A 358 10.79 -4.49 -20.34
N GLU A 359 9.67 -5.10 -19.92
CA GLU A 359 8.53 -5.39 -20.82
C GLU A 359 7.63 -4.18 -21.03
N ARG A 360 7.52 -3.26 -20.05
CA ARG A 360 6.61 -2.10 -20.08
C ARG A 360 7.31 -0.74 -20.09
N GLY A 361 8.62 -0.72 -19.89
CA GLY A 361 9.35 0.50 -19.57
C GLY A 361 9.18 0.89 -18.08
N ARG A 362 10.14 1.65 -17.58
CA ARG A 362 10.23 1.99 -16.15
C ARG A 362 8.99 2.70 -15.60
N LEU A 363 8.32 3.53 -16.40
CA LEU A 363 7.12 4.26 -16.01
C LEU A 363 5.84 3.42 -16.06
N GLY A 364 5.88 2.23 -16.65
CA GLY A 364 4.73 1.32 -16.72
C GLY A 364 4.88 0.09 -15.82
N SER A 365 5.95 -0.01 -15.03
CA SER A 365 6.18 -1.16 -14.17
C SER A 365 5.15 -1.24 -13.04
N PHE A 366 4.65 -2.46 -12.77
CA PHE A 366 3.67 -2.70 -11.72
C PHE A 366 3.87 -4.10 -11.14
N ILE A 367 4.01 -4.16 -9.82
CA ILE A 367 4.15 -5.40 -9.07
C ILE A 367 3.28 -5.31 -7.82
N ILE A 368 2.57 -6.38 -7.51
CA ILE A 368 2.05 -6.64 -6.17
C ILE A 368 3.04 -7.57 -5.47
N ALA A 369 3.57 -7.14 -4.35
CA ALA A 369 4.54 -7.90 -3.57
C ALA A 369 3.89 -8.49 -2.33
N ASP A 370 3.96 -9.81 -2.19
CA ASP A 370 3.40 -10.53 -1.03
C ASP A 370 4.29 -10.44 0.20
N SER A 371 5.57 -10.18 0.00
CA SER A 371 6.57 -10.06 1.04
C SER A 371 7.39 -8.81 0.81
N VAL A 372 7.46 -7.93 1.80
CA VAL A 372 8.15 -6.65 1.72
C VAL A 372 9.12 -6.50 2.89
N SER A 373 10.35 -6.12 2.60
CA SER A 373 11.37 -5.76 3.58
C SER A 373 11.92 -4.35 3.32
N SER A 374 12.92 -3.95 4.08
CA SER A 374 13.59 -2.65 3.87
C SER A 374 14.19 -2.56 2.47
N GLY A 375 13.87 -1.48 1.75
CA GLY A 375 14.30 -1.27 0.36
C GLY A 375 13.27 -1.68 -0.70
N ASP A 376 12.26 -2.46 -0.34
CA ASP A 376 11.19 -2.88 -1.25
C ASP A 376 10.12 -1.80 -1.48
N GLN A 377 10.26 -0.62 -0.86
CA GLN A 377 9.40 0.54 -1.10
C GLN A 377 9.37 0.96 -2.58
N GLN A 378 10.32 0.49 -3.37
CA GLN A 378 10.34 0.66 -4.82
C GLN A 378 9.31 -0.20 -5.55
N SER A 379 8.74 -1.21 -4.90
CA SER A 379 7.61 -1.99 -5.43
C SER A 379 6.31 -1.20 -5.28
N PRO A 380 5.45 -1.16 -6.31
CA PRO A 380 4.26 -0.29 -6.31
C PRO A 380 3.29 -0.56 -5.17
N PHE A 381 2.97 -1.82 -4.91
CA PHE A 381 2.04 -2.21 -3.86
C PHE A 381 2.60 -3.32 -2.98
N SER A 382 2.24 -3.27 -1.70
CA SER A 382 2.36 -4.39 -0.79
C SER A 382 1.00 -5.09 -0.69
N ASN A 383 0.99 -6.41 -0.78
CA ASN A 383 -0.24 -7.16 -0.64
C ASN A 383 -0.61 -7.33 0.84
N ILE A 384 -1.88 -7.08 1.19
CA ILE A 384 -2.39 -7.35 2.54
C ILE A 384 -3.28 -8.58 2.45
N TYR A 385 -2.76 -9.71 2.90
CA TYR A 385 -3.52 -10.95 2.94
C TYR A 385 -4.61 -10.93 4.01
N CYS A 386 -5.80 -11.41 3.61
CA CYS A 386 -6.81 -11.84 4.55
C CYS A 386 -6.60 -13.31 4.93
N ARG A 387 -6.94 -13.64 6.15
CA ARG A 387 -6.97 -15.05 6.59
C ARG A 387 -8.02 -15.84 5.80
N LEU A 388 -7.84 -17.16 5.73
CA LEU A 388 -8.75 -18.08 5.02
C LEU A 388 -10.21 -18.02 5.51
N ASN A 389 -10.45 -17.61 6.77
CA ASN A 389 -11.78 -17.42 7.35
C ASN A 389 -11.93 -15.96 7.78
N PRO A 390 -12.37 -15.06 6.89
CA PRO A 390 -12.51 -13.66 7.20
C PRO A 390 -13.56 -13.43 8.30
N SER A 391 -13.25 -12.49 9.18
CA SER A 391 -14.11 -12.08 10.29
C SER A 391 -14.11 -10.57 10.45
N PHE A 392 -15.00 -10.02 11.27
CA PHE A 392 -14.94 -8.61 11.66
C PHE A 392 -13.64 -8.25 12.39
N SER A 393 -13.06 -9.21 13.12
CA SER A 393 -11.75 -9.05 13.76
C SER A 393 -10.64 -8.90 12.72
N ASP A 394 -10.66 -9.72 11.67
CA ASP A 394 -9.66 -9.64 10.59
C ASP A 394 -9.81 -8.37 9.76
N LEU A 395 -11.05 -7.92 9.50
CA LEU A 395 -11.31 -6.62 8.88
C LEU A 395 -10.74 -5.48 9.73
N SER A 396 -10.97 -5.49 11.04
CA SER A 396 -10.42 -4.49 11.95
C SER A 396 -8.88 -4.50 11.96
N ALA A 397 -8.28 -5.69 12.02
CA ALA A 397 -6.83 -5.84 11.96
C ALA A 397 -6.25 -5.36 10.62
N THR A 398 -6.96 -5.62 9.51
CA THR A 398 -6.54 -5.16 8.16
C THR A 398 -6.57 -3.64 8.04
N VAL A 399 -7.62 -2.98 8.55
CA VAL A 399 -7.69 -1.50 8.60
C VAL A 399 -6.50 -0.92 9.37
N LYS A 400 -6.24 -1.44 10.58
CA LYS A 400 -5.10 -0.99 11.41
C LYS A 400 -3.75 -1.24 10.74
N ARG A 401 -3.58 -2.41 10.13
CA ARG A 401 -2.37 -2.78 9.39
C ARG A 401 -2.14 -1.82 8.22
N THR A 402 -3.17 -1.52 7.45
CA THR A 402 -3.10 -0.59 6.33
C THR A 402 -2.69 0.82 6.76
N ILE A 403 -3.27 1.34 7.86
CA ILE A 403 -2.88 2.61 8.45
C ILE A 403 -1.41 2.58 8.91
N SER A 404 -1.00 1.48 9.53
CA SER A 404 0.37 1.31 10.03
C SER A 404 1.41 1.23 8.91
N TYR A 405 1.08 0.64 7.76
CA TYR A 405 1.95 0.67 6.58
C TYR A 405 2.23 2.09 6.10
N GLY A 406 1.22 2.96 6.10
CA GLY A 406 1.43 4.38 5.81
C GLY A 406 2.45 5.05 6.74
N LEU A 407 2.55 4.61 8.00
CA LEU A 407 3.53 5.09 8.98
C LEU A 407 4.93 4.48 8.82
N THR A 408 5.11 3.55 7.89
CA THR A 408 6.38 2.89 7.57
C THR A 408 6.87 3.14 6.15
N GLY A 409 6.28 4.11 5.46
CA GLY A 409 6.68 4.48 4.10
C GLY A 409 6.07 3.63 2.98
N LEU A 410 5.22 2.64 3.31
CA LEU A 410 4.48 1.86 2.33
C LEU A 410 3.17 2.55 1.99
N GLY A 411 3.20 3.44 1.02
CA GLY A 411 2.03 4.27 0.66
C GLY A 411 1.11 3.67 -0.39
N GLY A 412 1.60 2.71 -1.19
CA GLY A 412 0.80 1.94 -2.12
C GLY A 412 0.44 0.59 -1.51
N VAL A 413 -0.81 0.40 -1.14
CA VAL A 413 -1.30 -0.82 -0.48
C VAL A 413 -2.39 -1.46 -1.32
N ASN A 414 -2.24 -2.76 -1.60
CA ASN A 414 -3.30 -3.59 -2.16
C ASN A 414 -4.07 -4.29 -1.04
N ILE A 415 -5.39 -4.36 -1.15
CA ILE A 415 -6.25 -5.06 -0.22
C ILE A 415 -6.94 -6.19 -0.97
N ASP A 416 -6.70 -7.43 -0.57
CA ASP A 416 -7.41 -8.56 -1.09
C ASP A 416 -8.72 -8.76 -0.30
N ILE A 417 -9.85 -8.64 -1.01
CA ILE A 417 -11.19 -8.84 -0.47
C ILE A 417 -11.52 -10.32 -0.67
N PRO A 418 -11.61 -11.12 0.40
CA PRO A 418 -11.90 -12.54 0.27
C PRO A 418 -13.36 -12.74 -0.18
N GLU A 419 -13.57 -13.50 -1.25
CA GLU A 419 -14.89 -13.96 -1.66
C GLU A 419 -15.21 -15.33 -1.03
N LYS A 420 -14.21 -16.19 -0.99
CA LYS A 420 -14.35 -17.58 -0.52
C LYS A 420 -14.70 -17.58 0.97
N ASP A 421 -15.77 -18.31 1.30
CA ASP A 421 -16.26 -18.49 2.68
C ASP A 421 -16.94 -17.28 3.34
N LEU A 422 -17.24 -16.18 2.60
CA LEU A 422 -18.08 -15.10 3.09
C LEU A 422 -19.57 -15.51 3.04
N THR A 423 -20.00 -16.29 4.01
CA THR A 423 -21.42 -16.60 4.21
C THR A 423 -22.21 -15.44 4.82
N ASP A 424 -21.53 -14.47 5.41
CA ASP A 424 -22.10 -13.26 6.00
C ASP A 424 -22.04 -12.10 5.00
N SER A 425 -23.16 -11.81 4.34
CA SER A 425 -23.27 -10.72 3.38
C SER A 425 -22.95 -9.34 4.00
N LYS A 426 -23.23 -9.14 5.30
CA LYS A 426 -22.91 -7.90 6.00
C LYS A 426 -21.38 -7.71 6.18
N LEU A 427 -20.68 -8.79 6.46
CA LEU A 427 -19.22 -8.76 6.54
C LEU A 427 -18.60 -8.45 5.16
N PHE A 428 -19.11 -9.04 4.10
CA PHE A 428 -18.69 -8.75 2.73
C PHE A 428 -18.91 -7.28 2.36
N ASP A 429 -20.08 -6.74 2.67
CA ASP A 429 -20.39 -5.31 2.46
C ASP A 429 -19.44 -4.37 3.21
N ARG A 430 -19.03 -4.75 4.44
CA ARG A 430 -18.04 -3.97 5.22
C ARG A 430 -16.64 -4.03 4.58
N TRP A 431 -16.23 -5.18 4.07
CA TRP A 431 -14.98 -5.31 3.33
C TRP A 431 -14.98 -4.44 2.07
N ILE A 432 -16.05 -4.52 1.27
CA ILE A 432 -16.25 -3.69 0.07
C ILE A 432 -16.21 -2.20 0.43
N GLY A 433 -16.91 -1.80 1.47
CA GLY A 433 -16.93 -0.43 1.94
C GLY A 433 -15.52 0.10 2.26
N PHE A 434 -14.72 -0.67 3.00
CA PHE A 434 -13.34 -0.31 3.28
C PHE A 434 -12.49 -0.22 1.99
N ALA A 435 -12.58 -1.22 1.14
CA ALA A 435 -11.81 -1.31 -0.10
C ALA A 435 -12.13 -0.19 -1.10
N ALA A 436 -13.34 0.40 -1.05
CA ALA A 436 -13.71 1.52 -1.90
C ALA A 436 -12.87 2.77 -1.64
N TYR A 437 -12.34 2.91 -0.42
CA TYR A 437 -11.47 4.01 0.01
C TYR A 437 -10.05 3.51 0.32
N ALA A 438 -9.55 2.62 -0.53
CA ALA A 438 -8.18 2.16 -0.55
C ALA A 438 -7.53 2.47 -1.92
N PRO A 439 -6.20 2.62 -2.03
CA PRO A 439 -5.55 2.90 -3.30
C PRO A 439 -5.80 1.79 -4.34
N HIS A 440 -5.63 0.55 -3.95
CA HIS A 440 -5.91 -0.64 -4.76
C HIS A 440 -6.60 -1.72 -3.95
N ALA A 441 -7.46 -2.52 -4.59
CA ALA A 441 -8.07 -3.69 -3.96
C ALA A 441 -8.48 -4.71 -5.03
N ARG A 442 -8.31 -5.99 -4.70
CA ARG A 442 -8.72 -7.11 -5.56
C ARG A 442 -9.77 -7.97 -4.85
N PHE A 443 -10.73 -8.45 -5.61
CA PHE A 443 -11.61 -9.52 -5.15
C PHE A 443 -10.91 -10.85 -5.42
N THR A 444 -10.63 -11.60 -4.36
CA THR A 444 -9.94 -12.90 -4.46
C THR A 444 -10.93 -14.04 -4.37
N GLY A 445 -10.97 -14.89 -5.40
CA GLY A 445 -11.89 -16.02 -5.43
C GLY A 445 -12.19 -16.53 -6.83
N SER A 446 -13.48 -16.67 -7.14
CA SER A 446 -13.97 -17.23 -8.39
C SER A 446 -14.78 -16.22 -9.21
N LEU A 447 -15.08 -16.59 -10.44
CA LEU A 447 -15.98 -15.79 -11.29
C LEU A 447 -17.42 -15.70 -10.75
N LYS A 448 -17.80 -16.52 -9.75
CA LYS A 448 -19.13 -16.52 -9.12
C LYS A 448 -19.51 -15.19 -8.51
N LEU A 449 -18.53 -14.38 -8.09
CA LEU A 449 -18.77 -13.02 -7.60
C LEU A 449 -19.57 -12.17 -8.59
N LEU A 450 -19.31 -12.33 -9.88
CA LEU A 450 -19.98 -11.60 -10.96
C LEU A 450 -21.35 -12.20 -11.33
N GLU A 451 -21.65 -13.39 -10.83
CA GLU A 451 -22.87 -14.15 -11.11
C GLU A 451 -23.87 -14.14 -9.95
N ASP A 452 -23.40 -13.92 -8.71
CA ASP A 452 -24.25 -13.89 -7.52
C ASP A 452 -25.04 -12.58 -7.42
N ILE A 453 -26.35 -12.66 -7.67
CA ILE A 453 -27.26 -11.51 -7.65
C ILE A 453 -27.24 -10.78 -6.29
N LYS A 454 -27.00 -11.48 -5.18
CA LYS A 454 -26.98 -10.87 -3.84
C LYS A 454 -25.78 -10.00 -3.61
N LEU A 455 -24.63 -10.36 -4.20
CA LEU A 455 -23.38 -9.61 -4.09
C LEU A 455 -23.27 -8.53 -5.15
N LEU A 456 -23.95 -8.69 -6.27
CA LEU A 456 -23.83 -7.86 -7.46
C LEU A 456 -24.15 -6.38 -7.21
N ASP A 457 -25.13 -6.07 -6.36
CA ASP A 457 -25.50 -4.67 -6.05
C ASP A 457 -24.40 -3.96 -5.25
N SER A 458 -23.79 -4.64 -4.29
CA SER A 458 -22.66 -4.12 -3.52
C SER A 458 -21.41 -3.94 -4.39
N VAL A 459 -21.16 -4.90 -5.28
CA VAL A 459 -20.06 -4.84 -6.27
C VAL A 459 -20.26 -3.70 -7.25
N LYS A 460 -21.49 -3.45 -7.74
CA LYS A 460 -21.83 -2.30 -8.58
C LYS A 460 -21.59 -0.96 -7.86
N ALA A 461 -22.06 -0.86 -6.62
CA ALA A 461 -21.86 0.34 -5.81
C ALA A 461 -20.37 0.63 -5.59
N TYR A 462 -19.57 -0.40 -5.28
CA TYR A 462 -18.13 -0.30 -5.18
C TYR A 462 -17.49 0.19 -6.50
N SER A 463 -17.82 -0.46 -7.60
CA SER A 463 -17.31 -0.13 -8.92
C SER A 463 -17.61 1.34 -9.28
N ALA A 464 -18.83 1.80 -9.02
CA ALA A 464 -19.25 3.18 -9.26
C ALA A 464 -18.44 4.18 -8.43
N ILE A 465 -18.21 3.92 -7.14
CA ILE A 465 -17.40 4.78 -6.25
C ILE A 465 -15.95 4.82 -6.73
N LYS A 466 -15.34 3.67 -7.00
CA LYS A 466 -13.94 3.59 -7.47
C LYS A 466 -13.77 4.32 -8.79
N THR A 467 -14.67 4.13 -9.75
CA THR A 467 -14.60 4.80 -11.05
C THR A 467 -14.81 6.30 -10.91
N ALA A 468 -15.77 6.74 -10.09
CA ALA A 468 -15.98 8.17 -9.85
C ALA A 468 -14.76 8.83 -9.20
N LEU A 469 -14.15 8.19 -8.21
CA LEU A 469 -12.98 8.71 -7.49
C LEU A 469 -11.64 8.43 -8.19
N ALA A 470 -11.61 7.74 -9.33
CA ALA A 470 -10.36 7.39 -10.01
C ALA A 470 -9.40 8.58 -10.21
N PRO A 471 -9.83 9.79 -10.62
CA PRO A 471 -8.93 10.94 -10.73
C PRO A 471 -8.30 11.35 -9.39
N TYR A 472 -9.07 11.29 -8.31
CA TYR A 472 -8.59 11.59 -6.95
C TYR A 472 -7.60 10.54 -6.43
N ILE A 473 -7.94 9.26 -6.61
CA ILE A 473 -7.10 8.13 -6.18
C ILE A 473 -5.76 8.17 -6.91
N TYR A 474 -5.80 8.32 -8.24
CA TYR A 474 -4.59 8.35 -9.04
C TYR A 474 -3.70 9.55 -8.73
N SER A 475 -4.30 10.73 -8.51
CA SER A 475 -3.53 11.91 -8.10
C SER A 475 -2.85 11.69 -6.74
N SER A 476 -3.52 11.02 -5.80
CA SER A 476 -2.91 10.66 -4.51
C SER A 476 -1.78 9.63 -4.65
N LEU A 477 -1.90 8.69 -5.61
CA LEU A 477 -0.81 7.77 -5.96
C LEU A 477 0.38 8.48 -6.61
N CYS A 478 0.12 9.47 -7.48
CA CYS A 478 1.17 10.32 -8.05
C CYS A 478 1.86 11.19 -6.99
N GLU A 479 1.14 11.68 -5.99
CA GLU A 479 1.70 12.36 -4.83
C GLU A 479 2.67 11.43 -4.07
N TYR A 480 2.29 10.18 -3.84
CA TYR A 480 3.17 9.19 -3.23
C TYR A 480 4.42 8.92 -4.07
N VAL A 481 4.31 8.78 -5.38
CA VAL A 481 5.46 8.64 -6.30
C VAL A 481 6.40 9.84 -6.19
N ASN A 482 5.86 11.05 -6.20
CA ASN A 482 6.63 12.29 -6.26
C ASN A 482 7.28 12.63 -4.93
N PHE A 483 6.58 12.42 -3.81
CA PHE A 483 7.00 12.90 -2.49
C PHE A 483 7.23 11.76 -1.49
N GLY A 484 6.56 10.62 -1.62
CA GLY A 484 6.57 9.55 -0.64
C GLY A 484 5.47 9.68 0.41
N THR A 485 4.53 10.64 0.26
CA THR A 485 3.38 10.81 1.15
C THR A 485 2.38 9.69 0.91
N PRO A 486 2.01 8.86 1.90
CA PRO A 486 1.13 7.72 1.70
C PRO A 486 -0.28 8.13 1.28
N VAL A 487 -0.98 7.25 0.54
CA VAL A 487 -2.38 7.48 0.17
C VAL A 487 -3.31 7.27 1.36
N ILE A 488 -3.06 6.24 2.18
CA ILE A 488 -3.74 6.04 3.46
C ILE A 488 -2.87 6.65 4.56
N ARG A 489 -3.34 7.74 5.15
CA ARG A 489 -2.58 8.54 6.13
C ARG A 489 -3.19 8.37 7.51
N ALA A 490 -2.40 7.90 8.46
CA ALA A 490 -2.81 7.87 9.85
C ALA A 490 -3.27 9.26 10.31
N MET A 491 -4.27 9.32 11.17
CA MET A 491 -4.71 10.58 11.79
C MET A 491 -3.54 11.31 12.46
N ALA A 492 -2.61 10.58 13.06
CA ALA A 492 -1.40 11.10 13.66
C ALA A 492 -0.49 11.89 12.69
N LEU A 493 -0.40 11.48 11.41
CA LEU A 493 0.40 12.19 10.40
C LEU A 493 -0.17 13.56 10.07
N GLU A 494 -1.49 13.64 9.92
CA GLU A 494 -2.19 14.84 9.45
C GLU A 494 -2.58 15.81 10.59
N PHE A 495 -2.72 15.28 11.82
CA PHE A 495 -3.19 16.01 12.99
C PHE A 495 -2.28 15.77 14.19
N SER A 496 -0.97 15.85 13.99
CA SER A 496 0.05 15.55 15.02
C SER A 496 -0.06 16.41 16.29
N GLY A 497 -0.68 17.60 16.20
CA GLY A 497 -0.97 18.46 17.36
C GLY A 497 -2.25 18.12 18.10
N ASP A 498 -3.02 17.13 17.67
CA ASP A 498 -4.31 16.73 18.26
C ASP A 498 -4.16 15.41 19.03
N PRO A 499 -4.18 15.43 20.38
CA PRO A 499 -4.00 14.22 21.18
C PRO A 499 -5.06 13.13 20.92
N ALA A 500 -6.27 13.51 20.46
CA ALA A 500 -7.31 12.53 20.14
C ALA A 500 -6.99 11.80 18.83
N ALA A 501 -6.28 12.43 17.91
CA ALA A 501 -5.88 11.84 16.65
C ALA A 501 -4.65 10.93 16.78
N ALA A 502 -3.80 11.15 17.78
CA ALA A 502 -2.48 10.50 17.90
C ALA A 502 -2.54 8.97 17.98
N ALA A 503 -3.56 8.40 18.64
CA ALA A 503 -3.71 6.95 18.80
C ALA A 503 -4.91 6.36 18.03
N PHE A 504 -5.54 7.14 17.16
CA PHE A 504 -6.74 6.69 16.45
C PHE A 504 -6.36 5.76 15.28
N ASP A 505 -6.80 4.50 15.34
CA ASP A 505 -6.39 3.42 14.44
C ASP A 505 -7.54 2.79 13.65
N SER A 506 -8.73 3.42 13.66
CA SER A 506 -9.94 2.93 13.00
C SER A 506 -10.51 3.87 11.93
N GLU A 507 -9.88 5.04 11.75
CA GLU A 507 -10.15 5.98 10.67
C GLU A 507 -8.85 6.60 10.15
N TYR A 508 -8.87 7.12 8.94
CA TYR A 508 -7.68 7.65 8.28
C TYR A 508 -8.05 8.72 7.25
N MET A 509 -7.07 9.53 6.89
CA MET A 509 -7.19 10.37 5.69
C MET A 509 -6.86 9.53 4.46
N PHE A 510 -7.80 9.46 3.52
CA PHE A 510 -7.63 8.89 2.19
C PHE A 510 -7.24 9.99 1.22
N GLY A 511 -5.97 10.04 0.84
CA GLY A 511 -5.38 11.19 0.19
C GLY A 511 -5.43 12.46 1.06
N PRO A 512 -5.25 13.65 0.49
CA PRO A 512 -5.16 14.89 1.26
C PRO A 512 -6.49 15.38 1.86
N SER A 513 -7.65 14.91 1.34
CA SER A 513 -8.92 15.61 1.57
C SER A 513 -10.06 14.78 2.14
N LEU A 514 -10.01 13.45 2.09
CA LEU A 514 -11.10 12.59 2.52
C LEU A 514 -10.78 11.87 3.83
N LEU A 515 -11.53 12.12 4.90
CA LEU A 515 -11.52 11.34 6.13
C LEU A 515 -12.46 10.15 5.97
N ALA A 516 -11.92 8.94 5.93
CA ALA A 516 -12.69 7.71 5.82
C ALA A 516 -12.75 6.98 7.17
N ALA A 517 -13.93 6.55 7.58
CA ALA A 517 -14.19 5.81 8.82
C ALA A 517 -14.81 4.43 8.51
N PRO A 518 -14.00 3.40 8.17
CA PRO A 518 -14.49 2.05 7.88
C PRO A 518 -15.21 1.43 9.07
N VAL A 519 -16.31 0.74 8.80
CA VAL A 519 -17.08 0.06 9.83
C VAL A 519 -16.58 -1.38 9.97
N THR A 520 -15.84 -1.65 11.02
CA THR A 520 -15.16 -2.94 11.24
C THR A 520 -15.91 -3.88 12.19
N SER A 521 -17.22 -3.66 12.36
CA SER A 521 -18.06 -4.47 13.24
C SER A 521 -19.42 -4.77 12.62
N SER A 522 -20.16 -5.69 13.23
CA SER A 522 -21.56 -5.99 12.86
C SER A 522 -22.56 -4.92 13.29
N ASN A 523 -22.13 -3.86 13.97
CA ASN A 523 -23.00 -2.78 14.42
C ASN A 523 -23.53 -1.93 13.26
N ASP A 524 -24.72 -1.36 13.42
CA ASP A 524 -25.33 -0.42 12.48
C ASP A 524 -25.06 1.05 12.86
N SER A 525 -24.02 1.28 13.67
CA SER A 525 -23.54 2.60 14.04
C SER A 525 -22.04 2.56 14.33
N ILE A 526 -21.39 3.71 14.06
CA ILE A 526 -19.96 3.91 14.30
C ILE A 526 -19.74 5.24 15.01
N ARG A 527 -18.76 5.26 15.92
CA ARG A 527 -18.24 6.49 16.53
C ARG A 527 -17.05 6.97 15.71
N ILE A 528 -17.08 8.25 15.31
CA ILE A 528 -16.11 8.89 14.42
C ILE A 528 -15.54 10.12 15.13
N TYR A 529 -14.27 10.35 15.04
CA TYR A 529 -13.62 11.58 15.45
C TYR A 529 -13.54 12.56 14.28
N ILE A 530 -14.08 13.74 14.44
CA ILE A 530 -13.99 14.84 13.48
C ILE A 530 -12.94 15.82 13.98
N PRO A 531 -11.81 16.01 13.30
CA PRO A 531 -10.77 16.99 13.67
C PRO A 531 -11.26 18.43 13.63
N ALA A 532 -10.46 19.38 14.13
CA ALA A 532 -10.79 20.80 14.11
C ALA A 532 -11.16 21.30 12.70
N GLY A 533 -12.18 22.15 12.61
CA GLY A 533 -12.70 22.69 11.34
C GLY A 533 -14.16 22.33 11.07
N ILE A 534 -14.68 22.80 9.94
CA ILE A 534 -16.04 22.48 9.46
C ILE A 534 -15.91 21.46 8.33
N TRP A 535 -16.08 20.21 8.66
CA TRP A 535 -16.05 19.10 7.72
C TRP A 535 -17.40 18.93 7.04
N THR A 536 -17.42 18.39 5.84
CA THR A 536 -18.64 18.13 5.07
C THR A 536 -18.75 16.64 4.78
N ASP A 537 -19.86 16.02 5.12
CA ASP A 537 -20.13 14.63 4.73
C ASP A 537 -20.12 14.53 3.19
N PHE A 538 -19.35 13.58 2.67
CA PHE A 538 -19.11 13.48 1.22
C PHE A 538 -20.36 13.11 0.44
N MET A 539 -21.26 12.33 1.02
CA MET A 539 -22.46 11.84 0.35
C MET A 539 -23.69 12.74 0.59
N THR A 540 -23.85 13.24 1.82
CA THR A 540 -25.04 14.01 2.20
C THR A 540 -24.85 15.52 2.14
N HIS A 541 -23.61 15.99 2.03
CA HIS A 541 -23.19 17.39 2.10
C HIS A 541 -23.55 18.09 3.43
N GLU A 542 -23.90 17.33 4.47
CA GLU A 542 -24.09 17.89 5.82
C GLU A 542 -22.78 18.38 6.42
N LYS A 543 -22.82 19.56 7.05
CA LYS A 543 -21.66 20.14 7.73
C LYS A 543 -21.56 19.67 9.17
N VAL A 544 -20.34 19.31 9.58
CA VAL A 544 -20.02 18.86 10.93
C VAL A 544 -18.86 19.69 11.48
N GLN A 545 -19.10 20.39 12.62
CA GLN A 545 -18.06 21.16 13.30
C GLN A 545 -17.23 20.26 14.21
N GLY A 546 -15.91 20.19 14.04
CA GLY A 546 -14.94 19.60 14.96
C GLY A 546 -14.19 20.65 15.82
N PRO A 547 -13.34 20.24 16.79
CA PRO A 547 -13.03 18.84 17.12
C PRO A 547 -14.10 18.19 18.01
N ARG A 548 -14.57 17.02 17.65
CA ARG A 548 -15.52 16.22 18.47
C ARG A 548 -15.71 14.80 17.97
N TYR A 549 -16.23 13.94 18.86
CA TYR A 549 -16.79 12.66 18.46
C TYR A 549 -18.25 12.78 18.03
N ILE A 550 -18.61 12.08 16.98
CA ILE A 550 -19.99 11.91 16.54
C ILE A 550 -20.33 10.42 16.43
N THR A 551 -21.62 10.10 16.49
CA THR A 551 -22.11 8.75 16.20
C THR A 551 -22.97 8.80 14.95
N ARG A 552 -22.67 7.93 13.96
CA ARG A 552 -23.45 7.81 12.72
C ARG A 552 -24.07 6.42 12.60
N LYS A 553 -25.34 6.39 12.18
CA LYS A 553 -25.97 5.16 11.69
C LYS A 553 -25.43 4.85 10.29
N VAL A 554 -25.19 3.59 10.02
CA VAL A 554 -24.57 3.12 8.77
C VAL A 554 -25.34 1.94 8.21
N SER A 555 -25.57 1.95 6.89
CA SER A 555 -26.03 0.76 6.15
C SER A 555 -24.88 -0.20 5.93
N PRO A 556 -25.13 -1.49 5.64
CA PRO A 556 -24.07 -2.49 5.49
C PRO A 556 -22.94 -2.08 4.52
N ASN A 557 -23.28 -1.56 3.35
CA ASN A 557 -22.33 -1.19 2.28
C ASN A 557 -21.86 0.27 2.33
N SER A 558 -22.15 1.03 3.41
CA SER A 558 -21.75 2.43 3.52
C SER A 558 -20.55 2.61 4.46
N VAL A 559 -19.66 3.53 4.08
CA VAL A 559 -18.58 4.06 4.91
C VAL A 559 -18.80 5.56 5.07
N PRO A 560 -18.89 6.08 6.30
CA PRO A 560 -18.88 7.51 6.51
C PRO A 560 -17.58 8.13 6.01
N VAL A 561 -17.71 9.13 5.15
CA VAL A 561 -16.57 9.87 4.58
C VAL A 561 -16.84 11.37 4.73
N TYR A 562 -15.86 12.09 5.24
CA TYR A 562 -15.94 13.53 5.45
C TYR A 562 -14.86 14.25 4.67
N VAL A 563 -15.24 15.34 4.03
CA VAL A 563 -14.32 16.17 3.24
C VAL A 563 -13.75 17.26 4.13
N ARG A 564 -12.42 17.40 4.10
CA ARG A 564 -11.70 18.48 4.76
C ARG A 564 -12.18 19.84 4.25
N PRO A 565 -12.31 20.86 5.11
CA PRO A 565 -12.62 22.21 4.64
C PRO A 565 -11.58 22.74 3.67
N ASN A 566 -12.02 23.60 2.75
CA ASN A 566 -11.18 24.20 1.71
C ASN A 566 -10.52 23.16 0.78
N SER A 567 -11.28 22.14 0.36
CA SER A 567 -10.83 21.06 -0.53
C SER A 567 -11.59 21.03 -1.85
N ILE A 568 -10.94 20.49 -2.87
CA ILE A 568 -11.51 20.21 -4.18
C ILE A 568 -11.36 18.72 -4.46
N ILE A 569 -12.46 18.03 -4.70
CA ILE A 569 -12.47 16.61 -5.04
C ILE A 569 -12.75 16.46 -6.53
N PRO A 570 -11.76 15.98 -7.31
CA PRO A 570 -11.97 15.66 -8.71
C PRO A 570 -12.66 14.30 -8.84
N THR A 571 -13.71 14.25 -9.66
CA THR A 571 -14.44 13.02 -9.97
C THR A 571 -14.72 12.95 -11.46
N ARG A 572 -15.13 11.77 -11.91
CA ARG A 572 -15.63 11.54 -13.26
C ARG A 572 -16.98 10.82 -13.22
N THR A 573 -17.75 10.92 -14.29
CA THR A 573 -18.97 10.12 -14.41
C THR A 573 -18.61 8.65 -14.46
N PRO A 574 -19.19 7.80 -13.58
CA PRO A 574 -18.98 6.37 -13.63
C PRO A 574 -19.37 5.78 -14.98
N ASP A 575 -18.47 5.03 -15.59
CA ASP A 575 -18.72 4.28 -16.80
C ASP A 575 -18.15 2.85 -16.68
N THR A 576 -18.48 1.99 -17.64
CA THR A 576 -17.94 0.62 -17.69
C THR A 576 -16.60 0.55 -18.42
N ASN A 577 -16.15 1.65 -19.02
CA ASN A 577 -14.83 1.76 -19.64
C ASN A 577 -13.87 2.27 -18.57
N SER A 578 -13.20 1.37 -17.96
CA SER A 578 -12.26 1.63 -16.89
C SER A 578 -10.98 2.23 -17.45
N GLY A 579 -10.46 3.17 -16.74
CA GLY A 579 -9.21 3.84 -17.02
C GLY A 579 -9.34 5.34 -16.73
N ILE A 580 -8.29 5.97 -16.22
CA ILE A 580 -8.32 7.40 -15.90
C ILE A 580 -8.39 8.23 -17.17
N GLY A 581 -7.93 7.70 -18.29
CA GLY A 581 -8.05 8.28 -19.62
C GLY A 581 -7.64 9.74 -19.69
N SER A 582 -8.48 10.53 -20.31
CA SER A 582 -8.30 11.97 -20.49
C SER A 582 -8.55 12.75 -19.20
N LEU A 583 -7.85 13.89 -19.03
CA LEU A 583 -8.16 14.94 -18.05
C LEU A 583 -9.35 15.81 -18.44
N ASP A 584 -10.07 15.43 -19.50
CA ASP A 584 -11.22 16.15 -20.00
C ASP A 584 -12.51 15.75 -19.29
N ASN A 585 -13.46 16.67 -19.25
CA ASN A 585 -14.82 16.43 -18.73
C ASN A 585 -14.86 15.95 -17.27
N LEU A 586 -13.92 16.43 -16.45
CA LEU A 586 -13.90 16.14 -15.02
C LEU A 586 -14.88 17.04 -14.25
N THR A 587 -15.42 16.49 -13.18
CA THR A 587 -16.20 17.24 -12.19
C THR A 587 -15.31 17.60 -11.01
N PHE A 588 -15.27 18.89 -10.66
CA PHE A 588 -14.52 19.41 -9.50
C PHE A 588 -15.52 19.90 -8.46
N THR A 589 -15.66 19.15 -7.36
CA THR A 589 -16.53 19.57 -6.26
C THR A 589 -15.71 20.30 -5.19
N CYS A 590 -16.04 21.57 -4.98
CA CYS A 590 -15.43 22.42 -3.96
C CYS A 590 -16.19 22.31 -2.64
N PHE A 591 -15.49 22.01 -1.57
CA PHE A 591 -16.06 21.85 -0.23
C PHE A 591 -15.49 22.87 0.75
N GLY A 592 -16.38 23.53 1.48
CA GLY A 592 -16.01 24.37 2.61
C GLY A 592 -15.04 25.49 2.28
N LEU A 593 -15.19 26.11 1.07
CA LEU A 593 -14.36 27.24 0.67
C LEU A 593 -14.46 28.38 1.67
N GLY A 594 -13.33 28.85 2.18
CA GLY A 594 -13.22 29.95 3.14
C GLY A 594 -12.86 31.27 2.46
N ASN A 595 -13.38 32.39 3.01
CA ASN A 595 -12.99 33.71 2.53
C ASN A 595 -11.49 33.97 2.80
N GLY A 596 -10.78 34.52 1.82
CA GLY A 596 -9.33 34.76 1.88
C GLY A 596 -8.49 33.49 1.70
N THR A 597 -9.08 32.38 1.24
CA THR A 597 -8.35 31.12 1.01
C THR A 597 -8.32 30.75 -0.47
N THR A 598 -7.33 29.93 -0.82
CA THR A 598 -7.24 29.28 -2.13
C THR A 598 -7.22 27.78 -1.90
N ALA A 599 -8.20 27.08 -2.50
CA ALA A 599 -8.17 25.63 -2.64
C ALA A 599 -7.52 25.25 -3.97
N ALA A 600 -6.76 24.17 -4.00
CA ALA A 600 -6.12 23.67 -5.22
C ALA A 600 -6.25 22.14 -5.30
N CYS A 601 -6.35 21.64 -6.52
CA CYS A 601 -6.33 20.22 -6.83
C CYS A 601 -5.52 20.00 -8.11
N GLU A 602 -4.50 19.17 -8.02
CA GLU A 602 -3.76 18.68 -9.17
C GLU A 602 -4.25 17.30 -9.56
N VAL A 603 -4.51 17.09 -10.85
CA VAL A 603 -4.92 15.82 -11.43
C VAL A 603 -3.92 15.38 -12.48
N PHE A 604 -3.64 14.08 -12.55
CA PHE A 604 -2.61 13.54 -13.43
C PHE A 604 -3.21 12.72 -14.56
N ALA A 605 -2.62 12.87 -15.74
CA ALA A 605 -2.91 12.03 -16.89
C ALA A 605 -2.32 10.63 -16.71
N ASP A 606 -2.79 9.68 -17.52
CA ASP A 606 -2.27 8.32 -17.52
C ASP A 606 -0.74 8.26 -17.65
N GLY A 607 -0.13 7.35 -16.91
CA GLY A 607 1.34 7.21 -16.82
C GLY A 607 2.02 8.32 -16.02
N GLY A 608 1.29 9.21 -15.33
CA GLY A 608 1.86 10.34 -14.58
C GLY A 608 2.51 11.41 -15.47
N GLN A 609 2.35 11.32 -16.79
CA GLN A 609 2.95 12.22 -17.76
C GLN A 609 2.01 13.41 -18.04
N GLY A 610 2.24 14.46 -17.28
CA GLY A 610 1.46 15.69 -17.37
C GLY A 610 0.38 15.76 -16.31
N SER A 611 0.15 16.95 -15.82
CA SER A 611 -0.87 17.26 -14.84
C SER A 611 -1.72 18.44 -15.26
N GLY A 612 -2.96 18.44 -14.79
CA GLY A 612 -3.87 19.56 -14.83
C GLY A 612 -4.07 20.15 -13.45
N LEU A 613 -4.10 21.45 -13.32
CA LEU A 613 -4.34 22.15 -12.07
C LEU A 613 -5.70 22.85 -12.10
N PHE A 614 -6.46 22.68 -11.04
CA PHE A 614 -7.71 23.39 -10.78
C PHE A 614 -7.58 24.15 -9.45
N THR A 615 -7.86 25.47 -9.47
CA THR A 615 -7.81 26.32 -8.26
C THR A 615 -9.11 27.08 -8.08
N ALA A 616 -9.50 27.30 -6.83
CA ALA A 616 -10.63 28.11 -6.42
C ALA A 616 -10.17 29.10 -5.33
N GLU A 617 -10.17 30.38 -5.66
CA GLU A 617 -9.80 31.48 -4.77
C GLU A 617 -11.07 32.24 -4.34
N VAL A 618 -11.24 32.47 -3.05
CA VAL A 618 -12.39 33.22 -2.51
C VAL A 618 -11.93 34.55 -1.93
N ALA A 619 -12.45 35.65 -2.49
CA ALA A 619 -12.15 37.00 -2.03
C ALA A 619 -13.44 37.82 -1.89
N GLY A 620 -13.88 38.05 -0.65
CA GLY A 620 -15.16 38.71 -0.37
C GLY A 620 -16.35 37.94 -0.92
N ASN A 621 -17.11 38.56 -1.82
CA ASN A 621 -18.26 37.97 -2.49
C ASN A 621 -17.92 37.40 -3.89
N LYS A 622 -16.64 37.12 -4.18
CA LYS A 622 -16.21 36.59 -5.47
C LYS A 622 -15.45 35.27 -5.29
N ILE A 623 -15.70 34.34 -6.20
CA ILE A 623 -14.92 33.11 -6.35
C ILE A 623 -14.26 33.18 -7.74
N THR A 624 -12.96 33.03 -7.80
CA THR A 624 -12.20 32.95 -9.03
C THR A 624 -11.72 31.51 -9.20
N ILE A 625 -12.19 30.85 -10.26
CA ILE A 625 -11.71 29.53 -10.65
C ILE A 625 -10.66 29.73 -11.73
N ARG A 626 -9.50 29.05 -11.61
CA ARG A 626 -8.50 28.99 -12.67
C ARG A 626 -8.12 27.55 -12.95
N THR A 627 -7.91 27.24 -14.22
CA THR A 627 -7.49 25.92 -14.67
C THR A 627 -6.26 26.01 -15.57
N LYS A 628 -5.38 25.01 -15.45
CA LYS A 628 -4.19 24.88 -16.30
C LYS A 628 -4.12 23.43 -16.78
N ASN A 629 -3.90 23.22 -18.10
CA ASN A 629 -3.78 21.91 -18.73
C ASN A 629 -4.99 20.99 -18.51
N LEU A 630 -6.18 21.54 -18.35
CA LEU A 630 -7.45 20.83 -18.29
C LEU A 630 -8.26 21.15 -19.55
N GLY A 631 -8.50 20.15 -20.38
CA GLY A 631 -9.28 20.26 -21.61
C GLY A 631 -10.79 20.09 -21.41
N GLY A 632 -11.51 20.17 -22.52
CA GLY A 632 -12.94 19.91 -22.56
C GLY A 632 -13.80 20.81 -21.68
N THR A 633 -15.03 20.35 -21.45
CA THR A 633 -15.98 20.99 -20.52
C THR A 633 -15.71 20.53 -19.11
N LYS A 634 -15.51 21.48 -18.19
CA LYS A 634 -15.33 21.23 -16.76
C LYS A 634 -16.65 21.42 -16.03
N HIS A 635 -17.00 20.50 -15.13
CA HIS A 635 -18.15 20.59 -14.26
C HIS A 635 -17.70 21.04 -12.88
N LEU A 636 -18.09 22.23 -12.46
CA LEU A 636 -17.83 22.76 -11.12
C LEU A 636 -19.05 22.56 -10.24
N VAL A 637 -18.87 21.98 -9.06
CA VAL A 637 -19.90 21.92 -8.02
C VAL A 637 -19.44 22.71 -6.80
N LEU A 638 -20.19 23.70 -6.39
CA LEU A 638 -19.97 24.51 -5.19
C LEU A 638 -20.85 23.98 -4.06
N SER A 639 -20.32 23.07 -3.24
CA SER A 639 -21.06 22.45 -2.14
C SER A 639 -21.40 23.47 -1.04
N GLY A 640 -22.69 23.56 -0.71
CA GLY A 640 -23.21 24.48 0.33
C GLY A 640 -23.25 25.95 -0.07
N ILE A 641 -23.05 26.28 -1.35
CA ILE A 641 -23.14 27.65 -1.90
C ILE A 641 -24.31 27.70 -2.87
N TYR A 642 -25.31 28.54 -2.60
CA TYR A 642 -26.59 28.63 -3.32
C TYR A 642 -26.87 30.01 -3.92
N ASN A 643 -26.10 31.02 -3.52
CA ASN A 643 -26.35 32.44 -3.81
C ASN A 643 -25.48 32.98 -4.94
N VAL A 644 -25.27 32.18 -5.96
CA VAL A 644 -24.59 32.65 -7.19
C VAL A 644 -25.52 33.60 -7.94
N VAL A 645 -25.07 34.85 -8.14
CA VAL A 645 -25.86 35.92 -8.76
C VAL A 645 -25.29 36.40 -10.10
N GLY A 646 -24.04 36.07 -10.39
CA GLY A 646 -23.40 36.45 -11.66
C GLY A 646 -22.28 35.50 -12.04
N LEU A 647 -22.21 35.16 -13.33
CA LEU A 647 -21.18 34.37 -13.97
C LEU A 647 -20.66 35.03 -15.21
N SER A 648 -19.39 34.81 -15.55
CA SER A 648 -18.80 35.38 -16.79
C SER A 648 -19.23 34.64 -18.07
N GLU A 649 -19.55 33.32 -18.00
CA GLU A 649 -19.68 32.52 -19.24
C GLU A 649 -20.77 31.42 -19.24
N SER A 650 -21.56 31.22 -18.17
CA SER A 650 -22.51 30.08 -18.11
C SER A 650 -23.72 30.34 -17.22
N VAL A 651 -24.69 29.43 -17.24
CA VAL A 651 -25.88 29.48 -16.38
C VAL A 651 -25.73 28.53 -15.23
N PRO A 652 -25.88 29.00 -13.96
CA PRO A 652 -25.77 28.12 -12.83
C PRO A 652 -27.02 27.24 -12.68
N GLU A 653 -26.81 25.97 -12.36
CA GLU A 653 -27.86 25.03 -11.99
C GLU A 653 -27.91 24.87 -10.46
N LYS A 654 -29.10 24.98 -9.87
CA LYS A 654 -29.28 24.77 -8.43
C LYS A 654 -29.43 23.26 -8.13
N LEU A 655 -28.55 22.76 -7.27
CA LEU A 655 -28.64 21.42 -6.71
C LEU A 655 -29.25 21.49 -5.29
N SER A 656 -29.73 20.36 -4.77
CA SER A 656 -30.21 20.26 -3.37
C SER A 656 -29.12 20.57 -2.34
N TYR A 657 -27.85 20.45 -2.74
CA TYR A 657 -26.68 20.60 -1.88
C TYR A 657 -25.70 21.71 -2.35
N GLY A 658 -26.07 22.53 -3.31
CA GLY A 658 -25.21 23.63 -3.78
C GLY A 658 -25.55 24.13 -5.17
N THR A 659 -24.53 24.56 -5.90
CA THR A 659 -24.67 25.09 -7.27
C THR A 659 -23.73 24.36 -8.20
N SER A 660 -24.23 23.92 -9.36
CA SER A 660 -23.45 23.32 -10.46
C SER A 660 -23.26 24.33 -11.57
N ILE A 661 -22.08 24.33 -12.19
CA ILE A 661 -21.69 25.25 -13.25
C ILE A 661 -20.85 24.50 -14.28
N GLU A 662 -21.20 24.58 -15.54
CA GLU A 662 -20.38 24.08 -16.65
C GLU A 662 -19.60 25.21 -17.29
N PHE A 663 -18.31 24.99 -17.58
CA PHE A 663 -17.49 25.98 -18.29
C PHE A 663 -16.35 25.30 -19.06
N SER A 664 -15.88 25.96 -20.12
CA SER A 664 -14.81 25.45 -20.99
C SER A 664 -13.55 26.30 -20.95
N GLY A 665 -13.63 27.53 -20.48
CA GLY A 665 -12.49 28.45 -20.36
C GLY A 665 -11.43 28.02 -19.35
N SER A 666 -10.33 28.75 -19.29
CA SER A 666 -9.26 28.57 -18.28
C SER A 666 -9.50 29.39 -17.00
N GLU A 667 -10.44 30.33 -17.03
CA GLU A 667 -10.84 31.14 -15.87
C GLU A 667 -12.36 31.30 -15.86
N LEU A 668 -12.95 31.28 -14.67
CA LEU A 668 -14.35 31.54 -14.43
C LEU A 668 -14.49 32.44 -13.20
N LEU A 669 -15.19 33.58 -13.37
CA LEU A 669 -15.50 34.51 -12.28
C LEU A 669 -16.94 34.32 -11.83
N ILE A 670 -17.14 34.12 -10.54
CA ILE A 670 -18.42 33.87 -9.89
C ILE A 670 -18.67 34.96 -8.85
N SER A 671 -19.81 35.62 -8.95
CA SER A 671 -20.25 36.60 -7.95
C SER A 671 -21.30 35.96 -7.03
N LEU A 672 -21.14 36.18 -5.73
CA LEU A 672 -22.07 35.71 -4.69
C LEU A 672 -22.95 36.90 -4.25
N GLY A 673 -24.26 36.62 -4.00
CA GLY A 673 -25.23 37.61 -3.53
C GLY A 673 -25.24 37.80 -2.03
#